data_c42f10df54490ef476dbef97a06e3e1a
#
_entry.id   c42f10df54490ef476dbef97a06e3e1a
#
_cell.length_a   1.000
_cell.length_b   1.000
_cell.length_c   1.000
_cell.angle_alpha   90.00
_cell.angle_beta   90.00
_cell.angle_gamma   90.00
#
_symmetry.space_group_name_H-M   'P 1'
#
loop_
_entity.id
_entity.type
_entity.pdbx_description
1 polymer ?
#
loop_
_entity_poly.entity_id
_entity_poly.type
_entity_poly.pdbx_seq_one_letter_code
_entity_poly.pdbx_strand_id
1 'polypeptide(L)'
;MSVTPEVILKRYGTQRTIWVSEGFLKTKTTVSDPSLRVYRTAFLKSVPQSLRNRALLPATGKNWRFTLMNSQRFYDFDTITDYYKKLLPTERELLDLCRRPMDADQCAEYLKENIVAIAEKEYTAKQLADITAYYMAASDVTFNPDTARRLTECYAVAQYAKKMREGENFKRWGFDLLKDFDNALIDFYKEKQYPNFKPGSSDVLRRKLAAIAEPSSLISEKYGNTNAALVKKTEVVDTDTGEVLDLSLHELVMYGLWNGLGAQHGFLNKERKIALHAQYCAEMERYGYKDRVMSYRTFCAHTAKWETKMFRSYGRDGATVHNNLYRPFTLTQGVLNPMSLWVADGTGTKMVFQYRGQMRTLYRVNIFDVMSQKIVGYSLQTKIGYHQDKEEAWMFIDALKMAMETCGGRVAQELLTDNGGAFAKGDTQEICRLLFPRYRTINPGNSQENQAETLQRLVFNFCRRYSNFVGNRMGGNDANRTTNFDGLDIAKLPTFEEAVNQQIEMVRAWNSEKGADGMSPDERFFGELEVENGKLKIESDTDFGYKPDETTVRRALGMKTSVNLSYMRGKLSIEHQGSTYYYELDLAANAEKINKMTGYRPDAPVTVCHDGQTADLYTEDGRLITSCKAVNKAFKALCEADEQTGKGMAEQLQIRADFDQKVASQMETIDEMRFRLPYGEVTDYMFAVAGKSKVKPDIQDYDEYLLNEEIDNSQLTIDNSQLTMENTKHKKPDKPSIEQQAFDDF
;
A
#
# COMPACT_ATOMS: atom_id res chain seq x y z
N MET A 1 36.69 -33.01 -51.25
CA MET A 1 37.00 -33.90 -50.11
C MET A 1 37.03 -33.02 -48.87
N SER A 2 36.07 -33.16 -47.95
CA SER A 2 36.11 -32.46 -46.70
C SER A 2 37.28 -32.98 -45.86
N VAL A 3 38.26 -32.15 -45.61
CA VAL A 3 39.38 -32.51 -44.71
C VAL A 3 38.81 -32.62 -43.33
N THR A 4 38.65 -33.82 -42.83
CA THR A 4 38.21 -34.05 -41.46
C THR A 4 39.25 -33.42 -40.50
N PRO A 5 38.88 -32.59 -39.57
CA PRO A 5 39.82 -31.95 -38.68
C PRO A 5 40.58 -32.98 -37.86
N GLU A 6 41.84 -32.74 -37.60
CA GLU A 6 42.71 -33.64 -36.81
C GLU A 6 42.37 -33.59 -35.31
N VAL A 7 41.87 -32.45 -34.86
CA VAL A 7 41.47 -32.21 -33.46
C VAL A 7 40.11 -31.54 -33.47
N ILE A 8 39.24 -31.97 -32.59
CA ILE A 8 37.87 -31.47 -32.50
C ILE A 8 37.51 -31.21 -31.04
N LEU A 9 36.61 -30.29 -30.83
CA LEU A 9 36.01 -29.99 -29.51
C LEU A 9 34.60 -30.59 -29.47
N LYS A 10 34.33 -31.41 -28.48
CA LYS A 10 32.99 -31.97 -28.21
C LYS A 10 32.43 -31.38 -26.94
N ARG A 11 31.15 -31.03 -26.97
CA ARG A 11 30.46 -30.49 -25.81
C ARG A 11 29.55 -31.55 -25.19
N TYR A 12 29.60 -31.66 -23.85
CA TYR A 12 28.71 -32.50 -23.07
C TYR A 12 28.10 -31.64 -21.97
N GLY A 13 26.91 -31.09 -22.21
CA GLY A 13 26.33 -30.09 -21.30
C GLY A 13 27.18 -28.82 -21.22
N THR A 14 27.70 -28.48 -20.04
CA THR A 14 28.58 -27.32 -19.80
C THR A 14 30.06 -27.62 -20.01
N GLN A 15 30.41 -28.89 -20.17
CA GLN A 15 31.82 -29.32 -20.30
C GLN A 15 32.26 -29.48 -21.74
N ARG A 16 33.47 -29.02 -22.04
CA ARG A 16 34.12 -29.17 -23.34
C ARG A 16 35.24 -30.19 -23.21
N THR A 17 35.30 -31.18 -24.08
CA THR A 17 36.37 -32.16 -24.13
C THR A 17 37.03 -32.11 -25.51
N ILE A 18 38.38 -32.24 -25.51
CA ILE A 18 39.21 -32.26 -26.76
C ILE A 18 39.26 -33.69 -27.24
N TRP A 19 39.07 -33.86 -28.54
CA TRP A 19 39.13 -35.16 -29.20
C TRP A 19 40.17 -35.13 -30.33
N VAL A 20 41.05 -36.09 -30.31
CA VAL A 20 42.17 -36.19 -31.23
C VAL A 20 41.95 -37.32 -32.20
N SER A 21 42.14 -37.09 -33.51
CA SER A 21 41.93 -38.11 -34.50
C SER A 21 42.99 -39.23 -34.39
N GLU A 22 42.62 -40.44 -34.82
CA GLU A 22 43.53 -41.59 -34.86
C GLU A 22 44.77 -41.31 -35.72
N GLY A 23 44.61 -40.60 -36.84
CA GLY A 23 45.71 -40.19 -37.70
C GLY A 23 46.66 -39.25 -36.98
N PHE A 24 46.13 -38.21 -36.29
CA PHE A 24 46.92 -37.25 -35.50
C PHE A 24 47.71 -37.93 -34.38
N LEU A 25 47.07 -38.86 -33.67
CA LEU A 25 47.72 -39.65 -32.60
C LEU A 25 48.90 -40.46 -33.16
N LYS A 26 48.74 -41.15 -34.28
CA LYS A 26 49.79 -41.92 -34.88
C LYS A 26 50.95 -41.06 -35.39
N THR A 27 50.61 -39.85 -35.85
CA THR A 27 51.66 -38.89 -36.37
C THR A 27 52.44 -38.26 -35.27
N LYS A 28 51.81 -37.93 -34.13
CA LYS A 28 52.45 -37.22 -33.03
C LYS A 28 52.98 -38.11 -31.91
N THR A 29 52.55 -39.38 -31.89
CA THR A 29 52.99 -40.35 -30.88
C THR A 29 53.46 -41.66 -31.58
N THR A 30 54.08 -42.51 -30.79
CA THR A 30 54.54 -43.84 -31.28
C THR A 30 53.47 -44.93 -31.09
N VAL A 31 52.19 -44.53 -30.92
CA VAL A 31 51.11 -45.48 -30.67
C VAL A 31 50.79 -46.33 -31.93
N SER A 32 50.83 -47.64 -31.77
CA SER A 32 50.59 -48.59 -32.86
C SER A 32 49.10 -48.96 -32.99
N ASP A 33 48.68 -49.42 -34.20
CA ASP A 33 47.31 -49.92 -34.44
C ASP A 33 46.92 -51.03 -33.47
N PRO A 34 47.76 -52.03 -33.17
CA PRO A 34 47.44 -53.05 -32.17
C PRO A 34 47.16 -52.44 -30.79
N SER A 35 47.96 -51.45 -30.37
CA SER A 35 47.77 -50.75 -29.08
C SER A 35 46.42 -50.00 -29.01
N LEU A 36 46.09 -49.25 -30.08
CA LEU A 36 44.83 -48.55 -30.19
C LEU A 36 43.64 -49.51 -30.15
N ARG A 37 43.80 -50.69 -30.79
CA ARG A 37 42.75 -51.74 -30.75
C ARG A 37 42.55 -52.28 -29.35
N VAL A 38 43.65 -52.47 -28.60
CA VAL A 38 43.56 -52.90 -27.18
C VAL A 38 42.84 -51.87 -26.33
N TYR A 39 43.19 -50.60 -26.46
CA TYR A 39 42.59 -49.51 -25.70
C TYR A 39 41.09 -49.34 -25.98
N ARG A 40 40.68 -49.45 -27.25
CA ARG A 40 39.27 -49.45 -27.66
C ARG A 40 38.52 -50.65 -27.07
N THR A 41 39.08 -51.84 -27.18
CA THR A 41 38.46 -53.07 -26.67
C THR A 41 38.33 -53.00 -25.15
N ALA A 42 39.34 -52.48 -24.47
CA ALA A 42 39.29 -52.29 -23.03
C ALA A 42 38.18 -51.30 -22.62
N PHE A 43 38.05 -50.19 -23.33
CA PHE A 43 36.97 -49.22 -23.11
C PHE A 43 35.59 -49.86 -23.33
N LEU A 44 35.38 -50.58 -24.43
CA LEU A 44 34.10 -51.23 -24.71
C LEU A 44 33.73 -52.32 -23.71
N LYS A 45 34.71 -53.02 -23.13
CA LYS A 45 34.48 -54.02 -22.10
C LYS A 45 34.22 -53.47 -20.71
N SER A 46 34.89 -52.36 -20.36
CA SER A 46 34.85 -51.80 -19.02
C SER A 46 33.77 -50.77 -18.78
N VAL A 47 33.24 -50.12 -19.86
CA VAL A 47 32.25 -49.06 -19.77
C VAL A 47 30.91 -49.51 -20.35
N PRO A 48 29.84 -49.57 -19.54
CA PRO A 48 28.48 -49.89 -20.00
C PRO A 48 28.01 -48.96 -21.13
N GLN A 49 27.26 -49.51 -22.09
CA GLN A 49 26.81 -48.76 -23.25
C GLN A 49 26.07 -47.47 -22.89
N SER A 50 25.28 -47.46 -21.82
CA SER A 50 24.53 -46.31 -21.29
C SER A 50 25.42 -45.16 -20.78
N LEU A 51 26.67 -45.45 -20.45
CA LEU A 51 27.60 -44.46 -19.88
C LEU A 51 28.62 -43.97 -20.90
N ARG A 52 28.76 -44.61 -22.08
CA ARG A 52 29.79 -44.26 -23.10
C ARG A 52 29.67 -42.84 -23.65
N ASN A 53 28.46 -42.30 -23.64
CA ASN A 53 28.16 -40.93 -24.12
C ASN A 53 28.04 -39.89 -22.99
N ARG A 54 28.33 -40.22 -21.74
CA ARG A 54 28.34 -39.25 -20.65
C ARG A 54 29.68 -38.55 -20.56
N ALA A 55 29.66 -37.25 -20.21
CA ALA A 55 30.84 -36.49 -19.83
C ALA A 55 31.52 -37.12 -18.61
N LEU A 56 32.83 -37.06 -18.53
CA LEU A 56 33.62 -37.53 -17.37
C LEU A 56 33.50 -39.05 -17.08
N LEU A 57 34.21 -39.82 -17.89
CA LEU A 57 34.72 -41.12 -17.45
C LEU A 57 36.13 -40.87 -16.90
N PRO A 58 36.43 -41.29 -15.67
CA PRO A 58 37.78 -41.16 -15.16
C PRO A 58 38.75 -41.91 -16.06
N ALA A 59 39.86 -41.25 -16.39
CA ALA A 59 40.95 -41.88 -17.16
C ALA A 59 41.49 -43.06 -16.35
N THR A 60 41.21 -44.27 -16.77
CA THR A 60 41.72 -45.45 -16.11
C THR A 60 42.65 -46.20 -17.09
N GLY A 61 43.91 -45.75 -17.14
CA GLY A 61 44.97 -46.48 -17.77
C GLY A 61 44.76 -46.84 -19.25
N LYS A 62 44.29 -48.06 -19.53
CA LYS A 62 44.10 -48.54 -20.88
C LYS A 62 42.74 -48.33 -21.48
N ASN A 63 41.83 -47.61 -20.86
CA ASN A 63 40.44 -47.44 -21.28
C ASN A 63 40.22 -46.11 -22.03
N TRP A 64 40.73 -46.01 -23.23
CA TRP A 64 40.61 -44.78 -24.02
C TRP A 64 39.22 -44.66 -24.63
N ARG A 65 38.53 -43.63 -24.28
CA ARG A 65 37.23 -43.28 -24.86
C ARG A 65 37.40 -42.88 -26.31
N PHE A 66 36.59 -43.42 -27.18
CA PHE A 66 36.63 -43.10 -28.61
C PHE A 66 35.24 -42.89 -29.18
N THR A 67 35.19 -42.15 -30.29
CA THR A 67 34.00 -41.96 -31.12
C THR A 67 34.33 -42.11 -32.58
N LEU A 68 33.33 -42.43 -33.41
CA LEU A 68 33.48 -42.50 -34.85
C LEU A 68 32.78 -41.31 -35.47
N MET A 69 33.46 -40.58 -36.35
CA MET A 69 32.94 -39.43 -37.07
C MET A 69 33.47 -39.46 -38.51
N ASN A 70 32.57 -39.33 -39.48
CA ASN A 70 32.91 -39.35 -40.89
C ASN A 70 33.90 -40.49 -41.23
N SER A 71 33.61 -41.68 -40.73
CA SER A 71 34.45 -42.88 -40.87
C SER A 71 35.84 -42.82 -40.22
N GLN A 72 36.18 -41.72 -39.53
CA GLN A 72 37.42 -41.50 -38.78
C GLN A 72 37.19 -41.66 -37.28
N ARG A 73 38.18 -42.25 -36.57
CA ARG A 73 38.13 -42.44 -35.13
C ARG A 73 38.80 -41.26 -34.43
N PHE A 74 38.15 -40.79 -33.37
CA PHE A 74 38.66 -39.76 -32.48
C PHE A 74 38.73 -40.30 -31.06
N TYR A 75 39.76 -39.91 -30.33
CA TYR A 75 39.98 -40.33 -28.95
C TYR A 75 39.87 -39.09 -28.03
N ASP A 76 39.19 -39.26 -26.93
CA ASP A 76 39.06 -38.23 -25.91
C ASP A 76 40.40 -38.02 -25.23
N PHE A 77 40.94 -36.81 -25.35
CA PHE A 77 42.26 -36.41 -24.85
C PHE A 77 42.39 -36.69 -23.35
N ASP A 78 41.36 -36.48 -22.57
CA ASP A 78 41.38 -36.65 -21.12
C ASP A 78 41.54 -38.13 -20.73
N THR A 79 41.16 -39.07 -21.60
CA THR A 79 41.26 -40.50 -21.33
C THR A 79 42.53 -41.15 -21.87
N ILE A 80 43.37 -40.40 -22.62
CA ILE A 80 44.66 -40.85 -23.10
C ILE A 80 45.61 -40.98 -21.93
N THR A 81 46.42 -42.07 -21.88
CA THR A 81 47.40 -42.27 -20.80
C THR A 81 48.49 -41.19 -20.82
N ASP A 82 48.95 -40.80 -19.64
CA ASP A 82 49.96 -39.74 -19.46
C ASP A 82 51.26 -39.95 -20.27
N TYR A 83 51.62 -41.20 -20.52
CA TYR A 83 52.75 -41.53 -21.38
C TYR A 83 52.59 -40.95 -22.79
N TYR A 84 51.41 -41.15 -23.41
CA TYR A 84 51.15 -40.61 -24.74
C TYR A 84 50.72 -39.14 -24.73
N LYS A 85 50.07 -38.70 -23.65
CA LYS A 85 49.78 -37.25 -23.50
C LYS A 85 51.02 -36.36 -23.51
N LYS A 86 52.10 -36.82 -22.94
CA LYS A 86 53.39 -36.06 -22.93
C LYS A 86 54.01 -35.90 -24.34
N LEU A 87 53.60 -36.74 -25.27
CA LEU A 87 54.05 -36.70 -26.68
C LEU A 87 53.13 -35.86 -27.57
N LEU A 88 51.94 -35.52 -27.07
CA LEU A 88 50.98 -34.68 -27.76
C LEU A 88 51.21 -33.21 -27.42
N PRO A 89 50.75 -32.28 -28.27
CA PRO A 89 50.65 -30.87 -27.90
C PRO A 89 49.87 -30.66 -26.58
N THR A 90 50.20 -29.61 -25.90
CA THR A 90 49.47 -29.22 -24.65
C THR A 90 47.98 -29.02 -24.96
N GLU A 91 47.13 -29.10 -23.95
CA GLU A 91 45.70 -28.86 -24.07
C GLU A 91 45.38 -27.52 -24.74
N ARG A 92 46.16 -26.49 -24.43
CA ARG A 92 46.04 -25.15 -25.01
C ARG A 92 46.37 -25.17 -26.51
N GLU A 93 47.45 -25.81 -26.92
CA GLU A 93 47.82 -25.94 -28.32
C GLU A 93 46.83 -26.83 -29.12
N LEU A 94 46.27 -27.84 -28.48
CA LEU A 94 45.19 -28.65 -29.08
C LEU A 94 43.90 -27.85 -29.23
N LEU A 95 43.57 -26.99 -28.31
CA LEU A 95 42.42 -26.07 -28.42
C LEU A 95 42.62 -25.09 -29.59
N ASP A 96 43.84 -24.59 -29.76
CA ASP A 96 44.19 -23.73 -30.91
C ASP A 96 44.10 -24.46 -32.25
N LEU A 97 44.34 -25.77 -32.24
CA LEU A 97 44.16 -26.65 -33.43
C LEU A 97 42.70 -27.02 -33.70
N CYS A 98 41.82 -26.90 -32.72
CA CYS A 98 40.40 -27.13 -32.87
C CYS A 98 39.76 -26.04 -33.75
N ARG A 99 39.74 -26.29 -35.04
CA ARG A 99 39.27 -25.27 -36.01
C ARG A 99 37.77 -25.23 -36.19
N ARG A 100 36.98 -26.20 -35.66
CA ARG A 100 35.52 -26.28 -35.94
C ARG A 100 34.74 -26.97 -34.84
N PRO A 101 33.56 -26.41 -34.46
CA PRO A 101 32.49 -27.17 -33.81
C PRO A 101 32.02 -28.31 -34.69
N MET A 102 31.46 -29.37 -34.09
CA MET A 102 31.13 -30.60 -34.81
C MET A 102 29.71 -30.62 -35.36
N ASP A 103 28.78 -29.92 -34.73
CA ASP A 103 27.39 -29.83 -35.18
C ASP A 103 27.02 -28.35 -35.44
N ALA A 104 25.87 -28.12 -36.07
CA ALA A 104 25.40 -26.79 -36.44
C ALA A 104 25.31 -25.82 -35.24
N ASP A 105 24.90 -26.34 -34.08
CA ASP A 105 24.76 -25.52 -32.87
C ASP A 105 26.13 -25.11 -32.33
N GLN A 106 27.10 -26.01 -32.33
CA GLN A 106 28.48 -25.71 -31.95
C GLN A 106 29.15 -24.74 -32.93
N CYS A 107 28.84 -24.89 -34.23
CA CYS A 107 29.29 -23.95 -35.26
C CYS A 107 28.70 -22.56 -35.04
N ALA A 108 27.41 -22.48 -34.67
CA ALA A 108 26.74 -21.23 -34.40
C ALA A 108 27.31 -20.54 -33.13
N GLU A 109 27.60 -21.29 -32.08
CA GLU A 109 28.22 -20.75 -30.86
C GLU A 109 29.65 -20.27 -31.15
N TYR A 110 30.45 -21.03 -31.86
CA TYR A 110 31.80 -20.61 -32.26
C TYR A 110 31.76 -19.35 -33.13
N LEU A 111 30.80 -19.25 -34.05
CA LEU A 111 30.61 -18.06 -34.86
C LEU A 111 30.29 -16.86 -33.99
N LYS A 112 29.35 -16.99 -33.08
CA LYS A 112 28.96 -15.88 -32.15
C LYS A 112 30.14 -15.37 -31.33
N GLU A 113 30.97 -16.27 -30.82
CA GLU A 113 32.13 -15.92 -30.00
C GLU A 113 33.26 -15.23 -30.79
N ASN A 114 33.45 -15.60 -32.05
CA ASN A 114 34.68 -15.27 -32.78
C ASN A 114 34.52 -14.34 -33.97
N ILE A 115 33.29 -14.21 -34.53
CA ILE A 115 33.07 -13.53 -35.80
C ILE A 115 33.51 -12.04 -35.75
N VAL A 116 33.31 -11.35 -34.65
CA VAL A 116 33.71 -9.95 -34.51
C VAL A 116 35.25 -9.82 -34.62
N ALA A 117 35.98 -10.58 -33.81
CA ALA A 117 37.42 -10.52 -33.78
C ALA A 117 38.04 -10.96 -35.12
N ILE A 118 37.41 -11.89 -35.83
CA ILE A 118 37.88 -12.35 -37.14
C ILE A 118 37.56 -11.33 -38.23
N ALA A 119 36.38 -10.73 -38.22
CA ALA A 119 35.99 -9.69 -39.15
C ALA A 119 36.83 -8.43 -38.99
N GLU A 120 37.14 -8.02 -37.76
CA GLU A 120 38.00 -6.87 -37.48
C GLU A 120 39.45 -7.10 -37.94
N LYS A 121 39.97 -8.35 -37.97
CA LYS A 121 41.32 -8.68 -38.49
C LYS A 121 41.44 -8.46 -40.00
N GLU A 122 40.36 -8.35 -40.74
CA GLU A 122 40.40 -7.99 -42.16
C GLU A 122 40.74 -6.51 -42.40
N TYR A 123 40.72 -5.70 -41.31
CA TYR A 123 41.00 -4.26 -41.33
C TYR A 123 42.22 -3.93 -40.48
N THR A 124 42.97 -2.90 -40.88
CA THR A 124 43.99 -2.31 -40.02
C THR A 124 43.33 -1.47 -38.90
N ALA A 125 43.99 -1.31 -37.78
CA ALA A 125 43.52 -0.47 -36.69
C ALA A 125 43.18 0.97 -37.15
N LYS A 126 43.94 1.50 -38.11
CA LYS A 126 43.68 2.82 -38.71
C LYS A 126 42.37 2.83 -39.50
N GLN A 127 42.10 1.81 -40.32
CA GLN A 127 40.86 1.74 -41.09
C GLN A 127 39.64 1.65 -40.17
N LEU A 128 39.70 0.85 -39.08
CA LEU A 128 38.60 0.81 -38.11
C LEU A 128 38.37 2.13 -37.41
N ALA A 129 39.48 2.84 -37.06
CA ALA A 129 39.40 4.17 -36.47
C ALA A 129 38.81 5.19 -37.46
N ASP A 130 39.19 5.15 -38.72
CA ASP A 130 38.64 6.04 -39.76
C ASP A 130 37.11 5.79 -39.97
N ILE A 131 36.67 4.55 -39.96
CA ILE A 131 35.25 4.19 -40.05
C ILE A 131 34.48 4.68 -38.82
N THR A 132 35.09 4.53 -37.64
CA THR A 132 34.46 5.02 -36.38
C THR A 132 34.33 6.56 -36.39
N ALA A 133 35.43 7.23 -36.81
CA ALA A 133 35.42 8.69 -36.97
C ALA A 133 34.38 9.17 -38.00
N TYR A 134 34.23 8.41 -39.09
CA TYR A 134 33.16 8.69 -40.08
C TYR A 134 31.74 8.67 -39.43
N TYR A 135 31.43 7.66 -38.62
CA TYR A 135 30.14 7.62 -37.91
C TYR A 135 30.02 8.73 -36.87
N MET A 136 31.09 9.13 -36.23
CA MET A 136 31.09 10.28 -35.28
C MET A 136 30.89 11.63 -35.97
N ALA A 137 31.38 11.75 -37.21
CA ALA A 137 31.37 13.00 -37.98
C ALA A 137 30.35 13.02 -39.14
N ALA A 138 29.49 11.99 -39.25
CA ALA A 138 28.48 11.91 -40.32
C ALA A 138 27.59 13.15 -40.30
N SER A 139 27.51 13.85 -41.44
CA SER A 139 27.15 15.26 -41.58
C SER A 139 25.80 15.67 -40.98
N ASP A 140 24.86 14.79 -40.82
CA ASP A 140 23.51 15.10 -40.37
C ASP A 140 23.13 14.44 -39.00
N VAL A 141 23.97 13.54 -38.48
CA VAL A 141 23.73 12.86 -37.21
C VAL A 141 25.03 12.57 -36.49
N THR A 142 25.25 13.20 -35.36
CA THR A 142 26.36 12.86 -34.46
C THR A 142 25.98 11.69 -33.59
N PHE A 143 26.57 10.52 -33.81
CA PHE A 143 26.43 9.38 -32.91
C PHE A 143 27.34 9.52 -31.70
N ASN A 144 26.89 9.02 -30.56
CA ASN A 144 27.79 8.90 -29.41
C ASN A 144 28.89 7.87 -29.72
N PRO A 145 30.08 7.92 -29.05
CA PRO A 145 31.22 7.06 -29.36
C PRO A 145 30.90 5.55 -29.28
N ASP A 146 30.01 5.13 -28.38
CA ASP A 146 29.60 3.75 -28.26
C ASP A 146 28.75 3.28 -29.46
N THR A 147 27.81 4.11 -29.89
CA THR A 147 27.00 3.83 -31.10
C THR A 147 27.86 3.80 -32.35
N ALA A 148 28.82 4.73 -32.50
CA ALA A 148 29.74 4.77 -33.62
C ALA A 148 30.61 3.49 -33.66
N ARG A 149 31.15 3.07 -32.52
CA ARG A 149 31.91 1.81 -32.40
C ARG A 149 31.07 0.59 -32.76
N ARG A 150 29.83 0.50 -32.30
CA ARG A 150 28.89 -0.59 -32.62
C ARG A 150 28.52 -0.63 -34.11
N LEU A 151 28.41 0.52 -34.77
CA LEU A 151 28.21 0.61 -36.21
C LEU A 151 29.46 0.16 -36.98
N THR A 152 30.66 0.50 -36.52
CA THR A 152 31.93 0.04 -37.08
C THR A 152 32.04 -1.48 -36.98
N GLU A 153 31.78 -2.06 -35.84
CA GLU A 153 31.73 -3.51 -35.60
C GLU A 153 30.71 -4.18 -36.52
N CYS A 154 29.49 -3.63 -36.61
CA CYS A 154 28.44 -4.11 -37.48
C CYS A 154 28.88 -4.10 -38.97
N TYR A 155 29.51 -3.03 -39.40
CA TYR A 155 30.02 -2.89 -40.79
C TYR A 155 31.08 -3.96 -41.10
N ALA A 156 32.08 -4.13 -40.24
CA ALA A 156 33.13 -5.12 -40.40
C ALA A 156 32.54 -6.54 -40.47
N VAL A 157 31.66 -6.90 -39.55
CA VAL A 157 30.99 -8.20 -39.53
C VAL A 157 30.12 -8.39 -40.77
N ALA A 158 29.39 -7.39 -41.22
CA ALA A 158 28.53 -7.48 -42.38
C ALA A 158 29.33 -7.68 -43.70
N GLN A 159 30.44 -6.97 -43.87
CA GLN A 159 31.33 -7.15 -45.01
C GLN A 159 31.96 -8.54 -44.99
N TYR A 160 32.43 -8.98 -43.83
CA TYR A 160 32.97 -10.33 -43.67
C TYR A 160 31.91 -11.42 -43.93
N ALA A 161 30.69 -11.25 -43.40
CA ALA A 161 29.58 -12.18 -43.64
C ALA A 161 29.21 -12.23 -45.14
N LYS A 162 29.25 -11.10 -45.87
CA LYS A 162 29.05 -11.06 -47.32
C LYS A 162 30.08 -11.90 -48.03
N LYS A 163 31.37 -11.75 -47.70
CA LYS A 163 32.49 -12.53 -48.24
C LYS A 163 32.37 -14.02 -47.94
N MET A 164 31.90 -14.38 -46.74
CA MET A 164 31.67 -15.78 -46.35
C MET A 164 30.50 -16.43 -47.08
N ARG A 165 29.53 -15.68 -47.50
CA ARG A 165 28.38 -16.18 -48.29
C ARG A 165 28.74 -16.40 -49.77
N GLU A 166 29.83 -15.83 -50.29
CA GLU A 166 30.30 -16.00 -51.65
C GLU A 166 30.89 -17.41 -51.85
N GLY A 167 30.37 -18.16 -52.84
CA GLY A 167 30.75 -19.54 -53.06
C GLY A 167 30.41 -20.43 -51.85
N GLU A 168 31.38 -21.25 -51.46
CA GLU A 168 31.23 -22.16 -50.30
C GLU A 168 32.09 -21.73 -49.10
N ASN A 169 32.44 -20.44 -48.97
CA ASN A 169 33.34 -19.95 -47.94
C ASN A 169 32.77 -20.11 -46.51
N PHE A 170 31.44 -20.14 -46.35
CA PHE A 170 30.78 -20.42 -45.09
C PHE A 170 31.15 -21.80 -44.51
N LYS A 171 31.57 -22.76 -45.34
CA LYS A 171 32.06 -24.07 -44.91
C LYS A 171 33.32 -23.96 -44.01
N ARG A 172 34.05 -22.86 -44.11
CA ARG A 172 35.21 -22.59 -43.23
C ARG A 172 34.81 -22.45 -41.75
N TRP A 173 33.53 -22.11 -41.51
CA TRP A 173 32.95 -22.04 -40.18
C TRP A 173 32.35 -23.36 -39.71
N GLY A 174 32.39 -24.40 -40.54
CA GLY A 174 31.90 -25.73 -40.21
C GLY A 174 30.47 -26.01 -40.62
N PHE A 175 29.79 -25.06 -41.21
CA PHE A 175 28.43 -25.25 -41.69
C PHE A 175 28.39 -26.04 -43.02
N ASP A 176 27.51 -27.00 -43.09
CA ASP A 176 27.29 -27.74 -44.33
C ASP A 176 26.31 -27.02 -45.28
N LEU A 177 25.35 -26.33 -44.72
CA LEU A 177 24.33 -25.58 -45.46
C LEU A 177 24.44 -24.07 -45.21
N LEU A 178 24.30 -23.30 -46.29
CA LEU A 178 24.27 -21.84 -46.22
C LEU A 178 23.14 -21.34 -45.33
N LYS A 179 22.01 -22.05 -45.26
CA LYS A 179 20.86 -21.72 -44.43
C LYS A 179 21.22 -21.75 -42.93
N ASP A 180 22.00 -22.72 -42.49
CA ASP A 180 22.39 -22.85 -41.09
C ASP A 180 23.39 -21.73 -40.70
N PHE A 181 24.32 -21.38 -41.57
CA PHE A 181 25.19 -20.21 -41.42
C PHE A 181 24.39 -18.92 -41.36
N ASP A 182 23.38 -18.74 -42.23
CA ASP A 182 22.48 -17.57 -42.16
C ASP A 182 21.70 -17.48 -40.88
N ASN A 183 21.17 -18.60 -40.38
CA ASN A 183 20.44 -18.64 -39.12
C ASN A 183 21.36 -18.27 -37.95
N ALA A 184 22.58 -18.80 -37.93
CA ALA A 184 23.57 -18.45 -36.90
C ALA A 184 23.92 -16.95 -36.92
N LEU A 185 24.07 -16.36 -38.12
CA LEU A 185 24.26 -14.91 -38.28
C LEU A 185 23.06 -14.10 -37.81
N ILE A 186 21.84 -14.53 -38.13
CA ILE A 186 20.61 -13.86 -37.71
C ILE A 186 20.54 -13.84 -36.18
N ASP A 187 20.81 -14.96 -35.53
CA ASP A 187 20.79 -15.06 -34.07
C ASP A 187 21.92 -14.24 -33.43
N PHE A 188 23.10 -14.18 -34.02
CA PHE A 188 24.16 -13.26 -33.63
C PHE A 188 23.69 -11.79 -33.71
N TYR A 189 23.08 -11.39 -34.84
CA TYR A 189 22.59 -10.01 -34.97
C TYR A 189 21.44 -9.67 -34.03
N LYS A 190 20.57 -10.64 -33.71
CA LYS A 190 19.52 -10.48 -32.71
C LYS A 190 20.10 -10.26 -31.30
N GLU A 191 21.13 -11.01 -30.95
CA GLU A 191 21.81 -10.91 -29.67
C GLU A 191 22.56 -9.59 -29.53
N LYS A 192 23.34 -9.21 -30.54
CA LYS A 192 24.12 -7.95 -30.54
C LYS A 192 23.27 -6.69 -30.68
N GLN A 193 22.08 -6.78 -31.24
CA GLN A 193 21.15 -5.65 -31.44
C GLN A 193 21.79 -4.39 -32.05
N TYR A 194 22.54 -4.58 -33.14
CA TYR A 194 23.18 -3.44 -33.78
C TYR A 194 22.17 -2.39 -34.27
N PRO A 195 22.52 -1.09 -34.21
CA PRO A 195 21.70 -0.03 -34.76
C PRO A 195 21.43 -0.27 -36.26
N ASN A 196 20.20 -0.06 -36.68
CA ASN A 196 19.74 -0.13 -38.09
C ASN A 196 19.94 -1.47 -38.85
N PHE A 197 20.58 -2.46 -38.23
CA PHE A 197 20.84 -3.76 -38.89
C PHE A 197 20.21 -4.91 -38.09
N LYS A 198 18.95 -5.21 -38.38
CA LYS A 198 18.16 -6.28 -37.73
C LYS A 198 17.57 -7.22 -38.78
N PRO A 199 18.31 -8.22 -39.26
CA PRO A 199 17.76 -9.22 -40.17
C PRO A 199 16.85 -10.19 -39.43
N GLY A 200 15.62 -10.39 -39.90
CA GLY A 200 14.64 -11.33 -39.31
C GLY A 200 14.55 -12.67 -40.02
N SER A 201 15.12 -12.79 -41.24
CA SER A 201 15.14 -14.01 -42.03
C SER A 201 16.34 -14.04 -42.99
N SER A 202 16.69 -15.21 -43.53
CA SER A 202 17.80 -15.36 -44.48
C SER A 202 17.65 -14.48 -45.72
N ASP A 203 16.44 -14.32 -46.26
CA ASP A 203 16.19 -13.40 -47.39
C ASP A 203 16.39 -11.94 -47.05
N VAL A 204 15.97 -11.53 -45.82
CA VAL A 204 16.21 -10.15 -45.33
C VAL A 204 17.69 -9.94 -45.07
N LEU A 205 18.38 -10.94 -44.50
CA LEU A 205 19.83 -10.88 -44.28
C LEU A 205 20.54 -10.71 -45.61
N ARG A 206 20.24 -11.54 -46.63
CA ARG A 206 20.84 -11.46 -47.98
C ARG A 206 20.67 -10.06 -48.59
N ARG A 207 19.45 -9.52 -48.58
CA ARG A 207 19.16 -8.18 -49.12
C ARG A 207 19.90 -7.07 -48.37
N LYS A 208 19.96 -7.15 -47.06
CA LYS A 208 20.69 -6.19 -46.24
C LYS A 208 22.20 -6.25 -46.43
N LEU A 209 22.79 -7.46 -46.48
CA LEU A 209 24.21 -7.61 -46.76
C LEU A 209 24.58 -7.11 -48.18
N ALA A 210 23.73 -7.37 -49.18
CA ALA A 210 23.94 -6.86 -50.52
C ALA A 210 23.92 -5.33 -50.59
N ALA A 211 23.06 -4.69 -49.78
CA ALA A 211 22.93 -3.24 -49.76
C ALA A 211 24.12 -2.53 -49.03
N ILE A 212 24.93 -3.26 -48.26
CA ILE A 212 26.07 -2.64 -47.56
C ILE A 212 27.27 -2.60 -48.52
N ALA A 213 27.48 -1.44 -49.14
CA ALA A 213 28.66 -1.16 -49.95
C ALA A 213 29.70 -0.33 -49.20
N GLU A 214 29.25 0.71 -48.50
CA GLU A 214 30.07 1.68 -47.79
C GLU A 214 29.56 1.86 -46.36
N PRO A 215 30.35 2.45 -45.42
CA PRO A 215 29.91 2.72 -44.06
C PRO A 215 28.59 3.53 -43.99
N SER A 216 28.35 4.44 -44.92
CA SER A 216 27.12 5.23 -45.06
C SER A 216 25.85 4.35 -45.17
N SER A 217 25.97 3.13 -45.72
CA SER A 217 24.84 2.20 -45.92
C SER A 217 24.18 1.76 -44.62
N LEU A 218 24.84 1.86 -43.46
CA LEU A 218 24.29 1.55 -42.16
C LEU A 218 23.60 2.74 -41.50
N ILE A 219 23.73 3.94 -42.07
CA ILE A 219 23.03 5.11 -41.62
C ILE A 219 21.62 5.07 -42.25
N SER A 220 20.61 5.05 -41.41
CA SER A 220 19.21 5.08 -41.92
C SER A 220 18.93 6.42 -42.58
N GLU A 221 18.32 6.41 -43.77
CA GLU A 221 17.83 7.60 -44.46
C GLU A 221 16.86 8.46 -43.60
N LYS A 222 16.37 7.89 -42.49
CA LYS A 222 15.51 8.57 -41.52
C LYS A 222 16.28 9.41 -40.52
N TYR A 223 17.58 9.18 -40.36
CA TYR A 223 18.43 10.02 -39.52
C TYR A 223 18.67 11.36 -40.23
N GLY A 224 18.46 12.44 -39.50
CA GLY A 224 18.60 13.78 -40.03
C GLY A 224 17.47 14.21 -40.99
N ASN A 225 16.40 13.44 -41.10
CA ASN A 225 15.26 13.83 -41.92
C ASN A 225 14.49 14.96 -41.24
N THR A 226 14.97 16.21 -41.41
CA THR A 226 14.33 17.42 -40.96
C THR A 226 13.02 17.70 -41.72
N ASN A 227 12.72 16.92 -42.76
CA ASN A 227 11.50 17.04 -43.55
C ASN A 227 10.30 16.24 -42.99
N ALA A 228 10.52 15.41 -41.94
CA ALA A 228 9.40 14.80 -41.26
C ALA A 228 8.49 15.87 -40.66
N ALA A 229 7.19 15.74 -40.88
CA ALA A 229 6.19 16.70 -40.37
C ALA A 229 6.29 17.00 -38.89
N LEU A 230 6.87 16.06 -38.12
CA LEU A 230 7.13 16.15 -36.67
C LEU A 230 8.39 16.93 -36.31
N VAL A 231 9.36 17.05 -37.20
CA VAL A 231 10.64 17.72 -36.96
C VAL A 231 10.64 19.16 -37.51
N LYS A 232 9.77 19.47 -38.43
CA LYS A 232 9.54 20.88 -38.86
C LYS A 232 8.77 21.56 -37.72
N LYS A 233 9.49 22.27 -36.87
CA LYS A 233 8.92 23.25 -35.96
C LYS A 233 8.17 24.28 -36.80
N THR A 234 6.85 24.22 -36.81
CA THR A 234 6.04 25.35 -37.21
C THR A 234 6.13 26.31 -36.05
N GLU A 235 6.75 27.47 -36.27
CA GLU A 235 6.82 28.49 -35.22
C GLU A 235 5.39 28.90 -34.83
N VAL A 236 5.07 28.73 -33.57
CA VAL A 236 3.81 29.19 -33.00
C VAL A 236 4.16 30.40 -32.15
N VAL A 237 3.62 31.53 -32.50
CA VAL A 237 3.80 32.78 -31.75
C VAL A 237 2.63 32.93 -30.79
N ASP A 238 2.93 33.09 -29.51
CA ASP A 238 1.92 33.47 -28.53
C ASP A 238 1.36 34.85 -28.87
N THR A 239 0.05 34.94 -29.06
CA THR A 239 -0.62 36.18 -29.45
C THR A 239 -0.61 37.26 -28.38
N ASP A 240 -0.45 36.86 -27.10
CA ASP A 240 -0.50 37.78 -25.97
C ASP A 240 0.89 38.29 -25.58
N THR A 241 1.90 37.44 -25.67
CA THR A 241 3.29 37.76 -25.27
C THR A 241 4.19 38.08 -26.46
N GLY A 242 3.84 37.66 -27.69
CA GLY A 242 4.68 37.74 -28.88
C GLY A 242 5.88 36.77 -28.86
N GLU A 243 5.98 35.87 -27.87
CA GLU A 243 7.07 34.90 -27.77
C GLU A 243 6.81 33.70 -28.70
N VAL A 244 7.89 33.17 -29.28
CA VAL A 244 7.84 31.92 -30.05
C VAL A 244 7.79 30.74 -29.10
N LEU A 245 6.72 29.97 -29.15
CA LEU A 245 6.59 28.75 -28.33
C LEU A 245 7.55 27.65 -28.80
N ASP A 246 8.15 26.93 -27.89
CA ASP A 246 9.05 25.82 -28.22
C ASP A 246 8.32 24.51 -28.65
N LEU A 247 7.00 24.58 -28.86
CA LEU A 247 6.14 23.52 -29.36
C LEU A 247 5.77 23.71 -30.82
N SER A 248 5.81 22.66 -31.61
CA SER A 248 5.28 22.69 -32.97
C SER A 248 3.74 22.75 -32.97
N LEU A 249 3.14 23.33 -34.03
CA LEU A 249 1.69 23.34 -34.16
C LEU A 249 1.09 21.93 -34.10
N HIS A 250 1.77 20.91 -34.65
CA HIS A 250 1.36 19.53 -34.58
C HIS A 250 1.28 18.98 -33.13
N GLU A 251 2.25 19.33 -32.31
CA GLU A 251 2.29 18.94 -30.88
C GLU A 251 1.22 19.70 -30.10
N LEU A 252 1.04 20.97 -30.35
CA LEU A 252 0.02 21.78 -29.68
C LEU A 252 -1.39 21.24 -29.94
N VAL A 253 -1.72 20.94 -31.21
CA VAL A 253 -3.01 20.35 -31.58
C VAL A 253 -3.19 18.96 -30.97
N MET A 254 -2.15 18.12 -31.01
CA MET A 254 -2.20 16.81 -30.39
C MET A 254 -2.41 16.89 -28.89
N TYR A 255 -1.67 17.75 -28.19
CA TYR A 255 -1.80 17.88 -26.74
C TYR A 255 -3.18 18.42 -26.35
N GLY A 256 -3.73 19.36 -27.10
CA GLY A 256 -5.10 19.83 -26.91
C GLY A 256 -6.13 18.71 -27.04
N LEU A 257 -6.02 17.88 -28.07
CA LEU A 257 -6.89 16.74 -28.28
C LEU A 257 -6.69 15.63 -27.23
N TRP A 258 -5.46 15.39 -26.81
CA TRP A 258 -5.16 14.36 -25.80
C TRP A 258 -5.58 14.75 -24.39
N ASN A 259 -5.41 16.02 -24.03
CA ASN A 259 -5.85 16.52 -22.73
C ASN A 259 -7.38 16.64 -22.63
N GLY A 260 -8.05 16.67 -23.80
CA GLY A 260 -9.48 16.50 -23.86
C GLY A 260 -10.27 17.56 -23.16
N LEU A 261 -10.07 18.84 -23.53
CA LEU A 261 -10.97 19.90 -23.11
C LEU A 261 -12.41 19.51 -23.46
N GLY A 262 -13.18 19.12 -22.43
CA GLY A 262 -14.55 18.62 -22.58
C GLY A 262 -14.68 17.16 -23.05
N ALA A 263 -13.59 16.40 -23.16
CA ALA A 263 -13.65 14.99 -23.52
C ALA A 263 -13.99 14.10 -22.31
N GLN A 264 -14.79 13.07 -22.54
CA GLN A 264 -15.08 12.06 -21.54
C GLN A 264 -13.80 11.40 -21.05
N HIS A 265 -13.67 11.26 -19.73
CA HIS A 265 -12.58 10.53 -19.10
C HIS A 265 -12.50 9.08 -19.62
N GLY A 266 -11.29 8.55 -19.70
CA GLY A 266 -11.06 7.14 -19.95
C GLY A 266 -9.86 6.84 -20.86
N PHE A 267 -9.46 5.57 -20.82
CA PHE A 267 -8.30 5.07 -21.56
C PHE A 267 -8.43 5.24 -23.08
N LEU A 268 -7.32 5.55 -23.74
CA LEU A 268 -7.25 5.64 -25.20
C LEU A 268 -7.23 4.23 -25.82
N ASN A 269 -8.39 3.65 -26.07
CA ASN A 269 -8.53 2.46 -26.87
C ASN A 269 -8.30 2.75 -28.38
N LYS A 270 -8.31 1.71 -29.22
CA LYS A 270 -8.07 1.83 -30.66
C LYS A 270 -9.07 2.78 -31.32
N GLU A 271 -10.35 2.67 -31.02
CA GLU A 271 -11.43 3.47 -31.64
C GLU A 271 -11.30 4.96 -31.28
N ARG A 272 -11.04 5.27 -30.01
CA ARG A 272 -10.80 6.65 -29.59
C ARG A 272 -9.57 7.25 -30.23
N LYS A 273 -8.48 6.47 -30.42
CA LYS A 273 -7.30 6.96 -31.15
C LYS A 273 -7.58 7.25 -32.62
N ILE A 274 -8.42 6.43 -33.26
CA ILE A 274 -8.84 6.68 -34.64
C ILE A 274 -9.64 7.99 -34.71
N ALA A 275 -10.60 8.18 -33.82
CA ALA A 275 -11.40 9.41 -33.76
C ALA A 275 -10.54 10.66 -33.49
N LEU A 276 -9.61 10.58 -32.53
CA LEU A 276 -8.69 11.68 -32.24
C LEU A 276 -7.75 11.99 -33.39
N HIS A 277 -7.28 10.97 -34.12
CA HIS A 277 -6.46 11.19 -35.31
C HIS A 277 -7.26 11.90 -36.43
N ALA A 278 -8.53 11.50 -36.61
CA ALA A 278 -9.40 12.18 -37.57
C ALA A 278 -9.63 13.67 -37.21
N GLN A 279 -9.84 13.94 -35.91
CA GLN A 279 -9.93 15.32 -35.40
C GLN A 279 -8.62 16.10 -35.59
N TYR A 280 -7.48 15.45 -35.29
CA TYR A 280 -6.16 16.05 -35.56
C TYR A 280 -5.98 16.44 -37.03
N CYS A 281 -6.35 15.56 -37.98
CA CYS A 281 -6.27 15.86 -39.39
C CYS A 281 -7.18 17.03 -39.78
N ALA A 282 -8.39 17.07 -39.24
CA ALA A 282 -9.33 18.18 -39.51
C ALA A 282 -8.82 19.51 -38.95
N GLU A 283 -8.27 19.51 -37.74
CA GLU A 283 -7.69 20.76 -37.19
C GLU A 283 -6.45 21.22 -37.96
N MET A 284 -5.57 20.28 -38.34
CA MET A 284 -4.41 20.64 -39.18
C MET A 284 -4.82 21.18 -40.57
N GLU A 285 -5.91 20.65 -41.16
CA GLU A 285 -6.48 21.20 -42.40
C GLU A 285 -7.00 22.61 -42.18
N ARG A 286 -7.64 22.92 -41.05
CA ARG A 286 -8.08 24.32 -40.72
C ARG A 286 -6.91 25.30 -40.65
N TYR A 287 -5.74 24.81 -40.19
CA TYR A 287 -4.51 25.62 -40.16
C TYR A 287 -3.76 25.64 -41.52
N GLY A 288 -4.29 25.04 -42.58
CA GLY A 288 -3.69 25.03 -43.92
C GLY A 288 -2.60 23.96 -44.12
N TYR A 289 -2.49 22.98 -43.25
CA TYR A 289 -1.46 21.96 -43.32
C TYR A 289 -1.99 20.57 -43.75
N LYS A 290 -2.99 20.50 -44.62
CA LYS A 290 -3.63 19.30 -45.10
C LYS A 290 -2.65 18.21 -45.57
N ASP A 291 -1.62 18.59 -46.32
CA ASP A 291 -0.65 17.67 -46.92
C ASP A 291 0.52 17.34 -46.00
N ARG A 292 0.51 17.84 -44.78
CA ARG A 292 1.60 17.66 -43.79
C ARG A 292 1.11 17.06 -42.48
N VAL A 293 0.08 16.21 -42.50
CA VAL A 293 -0.45 15.54 -41.34
C VAL A 293 0.34 14.28 -41.03
N MET A 294 0.45 13.94 -39.72
CA MET A 294 1.03 12.69 -39.31
C MET A 294 0.17 11.49 -39.73
N SER A 295 0.81 10.42 -40.16
CA SER A 295 0.10 9.14 -40.32
C SER A 295 -0.49 8.66 -38.98
N TYR A 296 -1.56 7.89 -39.02
CA TYR A 296 -2.16 7.28 -37.82
C TYR A 296 -1.13 6.51 -36.99
N ARG A 297 -0.20 5.78 -37.64
CA ARG A 297 0.86 5.05 -36.95
C ARG A 297 1.79 5.98 -36.17
N THR A 298 2.18 7.09 -36.78
CA THR A 298 3.05 8.11 -36.15
C THR A 298 2.32 8.79 -34.99
N PHE A 299 1.04 9.15 -35.17
CA PHE A 299 0.19 9.71 -34.13
C PHE A 299 0.08 8.74 -32.93
N CYS A 300 -0.15 7.44 -33.18
CA CYS A 300 -0.16 6.43 -32.10
C CYS A 300 1.19 6.28 -31.42
N ALA A 301 2.30 6.40 -32.14
CA ALA A 301 3.64 6.34 -31.54
C ALA A 301 3.88 7.52 -30.57
N HIS A 302 3.38 8.72 -30.91
CA HIS A 302 3.41 9.87 -29.98
C HIS A 302 2.56 9.64 -28.73
N THR A 303 1.36 9.04 -28.86
CA THR A 303 0.55 8.70 -27.68
C THR A 303 1.19 7.67 -26.77
N ALA A 304 2.16 6.92 -27.26
CA ALA A 304 2.87 5.88 -26.50
C ALA A 304 4.10 6.41 -25.76
N LYS A 305 4.61 7.60 -26.11
CA LYS A 305 5.74 8.20 -25.41
C LYS A 305 5.40 8.46 -23.95
N TRP A 306 6.38 8.32 -23.07
CA TRP A 306 6.18 8.48 -21.63
C TRP A 306 5.70 9.88 -21.27
N GLU A 307 6.33 10.90 -21.83
CA GLU A 307 5.99 12.31 -21.62
C GLU A 307 4.53 12.59 -22.00
N THR A 308 4.13 12.11 -23.19
CA THR A 308 2.75 12.27 -23.65
C THR A 308 1.76 11.56 -22.75
N LYS A 309 2.09 10.36 -22.28
CA LYS A 309 1.23 9.61 -21.33
C LYS A 309 1.09 10.37 -20.02
N MET A 310 2.16 10.93 -19.52
CA MET A 310 2.16 11.71 -18.27
C MET A 310 1.21 12.91 -18.37
N PHE A 311 1.38 13.77 -19.38
CA PHE A 311 0.52 14.94 -19.54
C PHE A 311 -0.94 14.58 -19.83
N ARG A 312 -1.16 13.62 -20.71
CA ARG A 312 -2.50 13.14 -21.06
C ARG A 312 -3.25 12.57 -19.88
N SER A 313 -2.57 11.78 -19.03
CA SER A 313 -3.18 11.11 -17.89
C SER A 313 -3.84 12.10 -16.94
N TYR A 314 -3.25 13.26 -16.71
CA TYR A 314 -3.84 14.29 -15.86
C TYR A 314 -5.23 14.73 -16.37
N GLY A 315 -5.34 15.04 -17.66
CA GLY A 315 -6.59 15.50 -18.24
C GLY A 315 -7.63 14.39 -18.52
N ARG A 316 -7.19 13.18 -18.86
CA ARG A 316 -8.10 12.09 -19.29
C ARG A 316 -8.41 11.07 -18.24
N ASP A 317 -7.41 10.65 -17.49
CA ASP A 317 -7.56 9.55 -16.53
C ASP A 317 -7.89 10.09 -15.13
N GLY A 318 -7.80 11.40 -14.96
CA GLY A 318 -8.07 12.11 -13.71
C GLY A 318 -6.85 12.16 -12.77
N ALA A 319 -6.92 13.08 -11.81
CA ALA A 319 -5.83 13.37 -10.89
C ALA A 319 -5.38 12.14 -10.09
N THR A 320 -6.31 11.28 -9.69
CA THR A 320 -5.99 10.07 -8.90
C THR A 320 -5.10 9.11 -9.70
N VAL A 321 -5.48 8.80 -10.95
CA VAL A 321 -4.70 7.88 -11.81
C VAL A 321 -3.35 8.51 -12.16
N HIS A 322 -3.34 9.81 -12.48
CA HIS A 322 -2.12 10.55 -12.77
C HIS A 322 -1.14 10.54 -11.59
N ASN A 323 -1.63 10.86 -10.40
CA ASN A 323 -0.81 10.88 -9.19
C ASN A 323 -0.23 9.49 -8.87
N ASN A 324 -1.01 8.44 -9.05
CA ASN A 324 -0.57 7.08 -8.77
C ASN A 324 0.49 6.55 -9.75
N LEU A 325 0.49 7.04 -11.01
CA LEU A 325 1.36 6.51 -12.07
C LEU A 325 2.57 7.41 -12.36
N TYR A 326 2.44 8.72 -12.21
CA TYR A 326 3.44 9.68 -12.72
C TYR A 326 3.97 10.65 -11.68
N ARG A 327 3.18 10.98 -10.65
CA ARG A 327 3.65 11.89 -9.59
C ARG A 327 4.78 11.23 -8.80
N PRO A 328 5.92 11.91 -8.64
CA PRO A 328 6.98 11.42 -7.76
C PRO A 328 6.43 11.19 -6.34
N PHE A 329 6.70 10.04 -5.77
CA PHE A 329 6.32 9.74 -4.39
C PHE A 329 7.45 10.17 -3.43
N THR A 330 7.07 10.56 -2.24
CA THR A 330 8.03 10.84 -1.17
C THR A 330 8.58 9.53 -0.64
N LEU A 331 9.89 9.33 -0.74
CA LEU A 331 10.54 8.18 -0.13
C LEU A 331 10.52 8.38 1.39
N THR A 332 9.77 7.56 2.10
CA THR A 332 9.68 7.58 3.55
C THR A 332 10.42 6.41 4.16
N GLN A 333 11.01 6.63 5.31
CA GLN A 333 11.55 5.54 6.13
C GLN A 333 10.40 4.78 6.79
N GLY A 334 10.55 3.46 6.94
CA GLY A 334 9.57 2.64 7.65
C GLY A 334 9.41 3.05 9.12
N VAL A 335 8.27 2.72 9.72
CA VAL A 335 8.04 2.89 11.15
C VAL A 335 8.90 1.89 11.92
N LEU A 336 9.66 2.36 12.91
CA LEU A 336 10.67 1.54 13.60
C LEU A 336 10.13 0.87 14.87
N ASN A 337 9.21 1.54 15.57
CA ASN A 337 8.71 1.06 16.85
C ASN A 337 7.21 0.84 16.82
N PRO A 338 6.68 -0.18 17.54
CA PRO A 338 5.25 -0.29 17.76
C PRO A 338 4.73 0.95 18.48
N MET A 339 3.43 1.21 18.39
CA MET A 339 2.76 2.39 18.99
C MET A 339 3.27 3.76 18.48
N SER A 340 4.16 3.82 17.49
CA SER A 340 4.55 5.07 16.87
C SER A 340 3.45 5.62 15.96
N LEU A 341 2.86 4.74 15.16
CA LEU A 341 1.82 5.10 14.18
C LEU A 341 0.72 4.05 14.14
N TRP A 342 -0.49 4.47 14.40
CA TRP A 342 -1.69 3.71 14.07
C TRP A 342 -2.34 4.24 12.81
N VAL A 343 -2.92 3.33 12.04
CA VAL A 343 -3.76 3.66 10.89
C VAL A 343 -5.12 3.01 11.06
N ALA A 344 -6.18 3.76 10.78
CA ALA A 344 -7.55 3.25 10.84
C ALA A 344 -8.22 3.32 9.49
N ASP A 345 -8.95 2.25 9.16
CA ASP A 345 -9.70 2.14 7.90
C ASP A 345 -10.90 1.22 8.08
N GLY A 346 -11.97 1.56 7.38
CA GLY A 346 -13.20 0.76 7.31
C GLY A 346 -13.30 -0.02 6.02
N THR A 347 -13.71 -1.28 6.10
CA THR A 347 -13.81 -2.14 4.93
C THR A 347 -14.91 -3.18 5.02
N GLY A 348 -15.50 -3.53 3.89
CA GLY A 348 -16.30 -4.75 3.76
C GLY A 348 -15.39 -5.97 3.85
N THR A 349 -15.74 -6.96 4.66
CA THR A 349 -14.89 -8.11 4.98
C THR A 349 -14.60 -9.04 3.82
N LYS A 350 -15.37 -8.91 2.71
CA LYS A 350 -15.29 -9.78 1.52
C LYS A 350 -15.48 -11.28 1.79
N MET A 351 -15.92 -11.62 2.98
CA MET A 351 -16.35 -12.96 3.37
C MET A 351 -17.87 -12.93 3.45
N VAL A 352 -18.51 -13.77 2.62
CA VAL A 352 -19.96 -13.79 2.51
C VAL A 352 -20.59 -14.70 3.55
N PHE A 353 -21.77 -14.32 4.00
CA PHE A 353 -22.63 -15.10 4.87
C PHE A 353 -24.07 -15.05 4.37
N GLN A 354 -24.89 -15.97 4.86
CA GLN A 354 -26.31 -15.98 4.53
C GLN A 354 -27.13 -15.18 5.55
N TYR A 355 -28.03 -14.34 5.04
CA TYR A 355 -29.00 -13.64 5.85
C TYR A 355 -30.34 -13.55 5.09
N ARG A 356 -31.41 -14.16 5.64
CA ARG A 356 -32.75 -14.19 5.05
C ARG A 356 -32.72 -14.65 3.58
N GLY A 357 -31.95 -15.69 3.26
CA GLY A 357 -31.84 -16.24 1.91
C GLY A 357 -31.02 -15.42 0.93
N GLN A 358 -30.32 -14.38 1.38
CA GLN A 358 -29.44 -13.55 0.58
C GLN A 358 -27.99 -13.65 1.07
N MET A 359 -27.04 -13.51 0.14
CA MET A 359 -25.63 -13.34 0.48
C MET A 359 -25.35 -11.90 0.92
N ARG A 360 -24.67 -11.75 2.05
CA ARG A 360 -24.27 -10.45 2.62
C ARG A 360 -22.82 -10.52 3.05
N THR A 361 -22.18 -9.37 3.21
CA THR A 361 -20.86 -9.21 3.81
C THR A 361 -20.96 -8.32 5.04
N LEU A 362 -20.13 -8.58 6.05
CA LEU A 362 -20.00 -7.69 7.20
C LEU A 362 -19.13 -6.49 6.85
N TYR A 363 -19.36 -5.40 7.53
CA TYR A 363 -18.46 -4.25 7.57
C TYR A 363 -17.61 -4.31 8.83
N ARG A 364 -16.35 -3.93 8.71
CA ARG A 364 -15.40 -3.92 9.82
C ARG A 364 -14.54 -2.67 9.74
N VAL A 365 -14.35 -1.99 10.87
CA VAL A 365 -13.32 -0.97 11.07
C VAL A 365 -12.16 -1.62 11.76
N ASN A 366 -10.95 -1.44 11.24
CA ASN A 366 -9.71 -1.90 11.85
C ASN A 366 -8.82 -0.73 12.24
N ILE A 367 -8.12 -0.88 13.35
CA ILE A 367 -7.00 -0.04 13.74
C ILE A 367 -5.76 -0.93 13.72
N PHE A 368 -4.79 -0.58 12.88
CA PHE A 368 -3.53 -1.29 12.75
C PHE A 368 -2.41 -0.51 13.40
N ASP A 369 -1.54 -1.20 14.09
CA ASP A 369 -0.20 -0.73 14.36
C ASP A 369 0.68 -0.98 13.12
N VAL A 370 1.27 0.09 12.60
CA VAL A 370 1.95 0.04 11.30
C VAL A 370 3.22 -0.79 11.33
N MET A 371 4.01 -0.71 12.41
CA MET A 371 5.27 -1.43 12.52
C MET A 371 5.04 -2.92 12.65
N SER A 372 4.19 -3.33 13.56
CA SER A 372 3.92 -4.74 13.84
C SER A 372 2.94 -5.38 12.87
N GLN A 373 2.13 -4.56 12.17
CA GLN A 373 1.00 -4.98 11.34
C GLN A 373 -0.14 -5.64 12.14
N LYS A 374 -0.12 -5.49 13.48
CA LYS A 374 -1.15 -6.02 14.36
C LYS A 374 -2.44 -5.22 14.21
N ILE A 375 -3.56 -5.91 14.17
CA ILE A 375 -4.88 -5.30 14.39
C ILE A 375 -5.01 -5.13 15.90
N VAL A 376 -4.78 -3.91 16.39
CA VAL A 376 -4.82 -3.58 17.82
C VAL A 376 -6.24 -3.36 18.32
N GLY A 377 -7.14 -2.94 17.43
CA GLY A 377 -8.56 -2.78 17.71
C GLY A 377 -9.39 -2.96 16.46
N TYR A 378 -10.59 -3.46 16.60
CA TYR A 378 -11.56 -3.58 15.52
C TYR A 378 -12.97 -3.52 16.03
N SER A 379 -13.90 -3.14 15.15
CA SER A 379 -15.33 -3.21 15.40
C SER A 379 -16.03 -3.81 14.21
N LEU A 380 -17.06 -4.60 14.47
CA LEU A 380 -17.90 -5.26 13.47
C LEU A 380 -19.28 -4.64 13.43
N GLN A 381 -19.88 -4.59 12.26
CA GLN A 381 -21.26 -4.21 12.09
C GLN A 381 -22.18 -5.19 12.85
N THR A 382 -22.94 -4.65 13.80
CA THR A 382 -23.83 -5.46 14.65
C THR A 382 -25.27 -5.51 14.15
N LYS A 383 -25.63 -4.65 13.18
CA LYS A 383 -26.99 -4.57 12.62
C LYS A 383 -26.92 -4.68 11.11
N ILE A 384 -27.76 -5.53 10.53
CA ILE A 384 -27.93 -5.68 9.09
C ILE A 384 -29.23 -4.97 8.69
N GLY A 385 -29.11 -3.91 7.90
CA GLY A 385 -30.26 -3.14 7.41
C GLY A 385 -30.04 -2.59 6.02
N TYR A 386 -31.08 -2.05 5.42
CA TYR A 386 -31.13 -1.61 4.02
C TYR A 386 -30.14 -0.51 3.61
N HIS A 387 -29.49 0.19 4.57
CA HIS A 387 -28.56 1.29 4.32
C HIS A 387 -27.26 1.20 5.13
N GLN A 388 -26.92 0.02 5.63
CA GLN A 388 -25.83 -0.17 6.60
C GLN A 388 -24.52 -0.74 6.02
N ASP A 389 -24.32 -0.60 4.73
CA ASP A 389 -23.07 -1.03 4.07
C ASP A 389 -21.98 0.06 4.16
N LYS A 390 -22.01 0.89 5.20
CA LYS A 390 -21.08 2.01 5.39
C LYS A 390 -20.51 1.99 6.79
N GLU A 391 -19.29 2.45 6.89
CA GLU A 391 -18.62 2.76 8.15
C GLU A 391 -19.38 3.86 8.91
N GLU A 392 -19.64 3.59 10.17
CA GLU A 392 -20.26 4.55 11.09
C GLU A 392 -19.27 4.97 12.18
N ALA A 393 -19.41 6.19 12.67
CA ALA A 393 -18.50 6.75 13.70
C ALA A 393 -18.41 5.89 14.96
N TRP A 394 -19.52 5.28 15.40
CA TRP A 394 -19.54 4.40 16.57
C TRP A 394 -18.63 3.16 16.40
N MET A 395 -18.51 2.61 15.17
CA MET A 395 -17.63 1.47 14.91
C MET A 395 -16.16 1.85 15.12
N PHE A 396 -15.77 3.05 14.69
CA PHE A 396 -14.43 3.54 14.94
C PHE A 396 -14.17 3.76 16.44
N ILE A 397 -15.14 4.35 17.15
CA ILE A 397 -15.04 4.58 18.61
C ILE A 397 -14.91 3.24 19.34
N ASP A 398 -15.67 2.22 18.99
CA ASP A 398 -15.55 0.89 19.59
C ASP A 398 -14.22 0.22 19.27
N ALA A 399 -13.75 0.31 18.03
CA ALA A 399 -12.43 -0.17 17.65
C ALA A 399 -11.32 0.55 18.45
N LEU A 400 -11.47 1.86 18.67
CA LEU A 400 -10.51 2.66 19.42
C LEU A 400 -10.51 2.29 20.91
N LYS A 401 -11.68 2.07 21.52
CA LYS A 401 -11.79 1.59 22.90
C LYS A 401 -11.10 0.23 23.06
N MET A 402 -11.35 -0.71 22.14
CA MET A 402 -10.68 -2.00 22.11
C MET A 402 -9.16 -1.87 21.96
N ALA A 403 -8.68 -0.98 21.08
CA ALA A 403 -7.25 -0.74 20.88
C ALA A 403 -6.59 -0.19 22.16
N MET A 404 -7.24 0.79 22.82
CA MET A 404 -6.78 1.32 24.09
C MET A 404 -6.75 0.24 25.19
N GLU A 405 -7.81 -0.58 25.26
CA GLU A 405 -7.86 -1.69 26.20
C GLU A 405 -6.76 -2.72 25.97
N THR A 406 -6.50 -3.07 24.72
CA THR A 406 -5.39 -3.95 24.32
C THR A 406 -4.03 -3.38 24.73
N CYS A 407 -3.88 -2.07 24.69
CA CYS A 407 -2.64 -1.35 24.98
C CYS A 407 -2.57 -0.75 26.39
N GLY A 408 -3.34 -1.26 27.36
CA GLY A 408 -3.29 -0.81 28.76
C GLY A 408 -3.67 0.65 28.97
N GLY A 409 -4.65 1.15 28.20
CA GLY A 409 -5.14 2.54 28.24
C GLY A 409 -4.26 3.53 27.47
N ARG A 410 -3.28 3.06 26.71
CA ARG A 410 -2.41 3.90 25.87
C ARG A 410 -2.91 3.92 24.42
N VAL A 411 -2.50 4.96 23.70
CA VAL A 411 -2.68 5.11 22.24
C VAL A 411 -1.32 5.32 21.56
N ALA A 412 -1.26 5.17 20.25
CA ALA A 412 -0.05 5.49 19.51
C ALA A 412 0.30 6.99 19.59
N GLN A 413 1.55 7.34 19.31
CA GLN A 413 2.00 8.73 19.22
C GLN A 413 1.31 9.49 18.08
N GLU A 414 0.94 8.76 17.03
CA GLU A 414 0.28 9.33 15.86
C GLU A 414 -0.86 8.42 15.36
N LEU A 415 -1.96 9.04 14.96
CA LEU A 415 -3.07 8.38 14.24
C LEU A 415 -3.23 8.98 12.86
N LEU A 416 -3.31 8.12 11.87
CA LEU A 416 -3.62 8.47 10.48
C LEU A 416 -4.93 7.80 10.07
N THR A 417 -5.90 8.60 9.58
CA THR A 417 -7.17 8.10 9.03
C THR A 417 -7.38 8.64 7.63
N ASP A 418 -8.25 8.00 6.87
CA ASP A 418 -8.76 8.61 5.66
C ASP A 418 -9.82 9.70 5.98
N ASN A 419 -10.34 10.36 4.94
CA ASN A 419 -11.46 11.29 5.06
C ASN A 419 -12.82 10.59 4.84
N GLY A 420 -12.92 9.30 5.12
CA GLY A 420 -14.15 8.51 5.00
C GLY A 420 -15.24 8.98 5.96
N GLY A 421 -16.47 8.56 5.69
CA GLY A 421 -17.67 9.06 6.40
C GLY A 421 -17.65 8.87 7.92
N ALA A 422 -16.99 7.83 8.44
CA ALA A 422 -16.85 7.59 9.87
C ALA A 422 -15.85 8.55 10.52
N PHE A 423 -14.79 8.92 9.80
CA PHE A 423 -13.67 9.71 10.31
C PHE A 423 -13.84 11.22 10.07
N ALA A 424 -14.62 11.61 9.05
CA ALA A 424 -14.82 13.01 8.66
C ALA A 424 -15.78 13.80 9.55
N LYS A 425 -16.54 13.13 10.42
CA LYS A 425 -17.46 13.81 11.36
C LYS A 425 -16.67 14.60 12.38
N GLY A 426 -17.12 15.84 12.65
CA GLY A 426 -16.45 16.76 13.56
C GLY A 426 -16.17 16.18 14.94
N ASP A 427 -17.15 15.46 15.51
CA ASP A 427 -17.03 14.80 16.81
C ASP A 427 -15.95 13.71 16.82
N THR A 428 -15.84 12.91 15.75
CA THR A 428 -14.80 11.88 15.65
C THR A 428 -13.41 12.49 15.54
N GLN A 429 -13.28 13.57 14.77
CA GLN A 429 -12.01 14.29 14.67
C GLN A 429 -11.60 14.95 15.99
N GLU A 430 -12.57 15.48 16.74
CA GLU A 430 -12.32 16.03 18.07
C GLU A 430 -11.82 14.95 19.03
N ILE A 431 -12.46 13.78 19.05
CA ILE A 431 -12.00 12.61 19.82
C ILE A 431 -10.55 12.27 19.49
N CYS A 432 -10.22 12.17 18.20
CA CYS A 432 -8.85 11.86 17.78
C CYS A 432 -7.85 12.91 18.21
N ARG A 433 -8.18 14.20 18.08
CA ARG A 433 -7.30 15.32 18.51
C ARG A 433 -7.10 15.38 20.02
N LEU A 434 -8.08 14.94 20.79
CA LEU A 434 -7.96 14.88 22.25
C LEU A 434 -7.08 13.72 22.69
N LEU A 435 -7.22 12.55 22.08
CA LEU A 435 -6.57 11.32 22.54
C LEU A 435 -5.14 11.15 22.01
N PHE A 436 -4.86 11.63 20.81
CA PHE A 436 -3.56 11.40 20.16
C PHE A 436 -2.69 12.67 20.16
N PRO A 437 -1.40 12.56 20.48
CA PRO A 437 -0.47 13.69 20.38
C PRO A 437 -0.41 14.27 18.96
N ARG A 438 -0.57 13.40 17.94
CA ARG A 438 -0.64 13.77 16.53
C ARG A 438 -1.78 13.04 15.84
N TYR A 439 -2.65 13.81 15.22
CA TYR A 439 -3.71 13.28 14.36
C TYR A 439 -3.61 13.88 12.98
N ARG A 440 -3.60 13.02 11.97
CA ARG A 440 -3.56 13.40 10.55
C ARG A 440 -4.65 12.70 9.77
N THR A 441 -5.16 13.37 8.76
CA THR A 441 -6.03 12.78 7.74
C THR A 441 -5.32 12.75 6.40
N ILE A 442 -5.53 11.72 5.62
CA ILE A 442 -4.99 11.59 4.27
C ILE A 442 -5.71 12.57 3.35
N ASN A 443 -4.95 13.28 2.51
CA ASN A 443 -5.54 14.16 1.52
C ASN A 443 -6.36 13.37 0.50
N PRO A 444 -7.54 13.86 0.11
CA PRO A 444 -8.35 13.19 -0.91
C PRO A 444 -7.56 12.95 -2.20
N GLY A 445 -7.59 11.72 -2.70
CA GLY A 445 -6.91 11.33 -3.94
C GLY A 445 -5.43 10.94 -3.79
N ASN A 446 -4.87 10.91 -2.59
CA ASN A 446 -3.51 10.45 -2.33
C ASN A 446 -3.48 9.04 -1.71
N SER A 447 -3.85 8.04 -2.50
CA SER A 447 -3.86 6.64 -2.07
C SER A 447 -2.46 6.10 -1.70
N GLN A 448 -1.39 6.75 -2.13
CA GLN A 448 -0.01 6.34 -1.83
C GLN A 448 0.37 6.59 -0.37
N GLU A 449 -0.28 7.53 0.30
CA GLU A 449 -0.10 7.77 1.74
C GLU A 449 -0.93 6.83 2.61
N ASN A 450 -1.88 6.09 2.03
CA ASN A 450 -2.76 5.21 2.78
C ASN A 450 -2.10 3.86 3.09
N GLN A 451 -1.36 3.82 4.18
CA GLN A 451 -0.77 2.57 4.67
C GLN A 451 -1.84 1.55 5.10
N ALA A 452 -3.01 2.01 5.53
CA ALA A 452 -4.13 1.16 5.90
C ALA A 452 -4.62 0.31 4.72
N GLU A 453 -4.68 0.87 3.49
CA GLU A 453 -5.04 0.11 2.29
C GLU A 453 -4.07 -1.05 2.04
N THR A 454 -2.78 -0.81 2.24
CA THR A 454 -1.76 -1.86 2.09
C THR A 454 -1.92 -2.96 3.14
N LEU A 455 -2.16 -2.61 4.39
CA LEU A 455 -2.41 -3.56 5.47
C LEU A 455 -3.71 -4.33 5.26
N GLN A 456 -4.79 -3.66 4.87
CA GLN A 456 -6.05 -4.31 4.50
C GLN A 456 -5.87 -5.31 3.37
N ARG A 457 -5.06 -4.98 2.36
CA ARG A 457 -4.75 -5.90 1.26
C ARG A 457 -4.01 -7.14 1.73
N LEU A 458 -3.10 -7.02 2.70
CA LEU A 458 -2.43 -8.16 3.31
C LEU A 458 -3.42 -9.04 4.07
N VAL A 459 -4.32 -8.44 4.86
CA VAL A 459 -5.40 -9.16 5.56
C VAL A 459 -6.32 -9.86 4.57
N PHE A 460 -6.68 -9.23 3.44
CA PHE A 460 -7.48 -9.90 2.41
C PHE A 460 -6.76 -11.07 1.74
N ASN A 461 -5.44 -10.95 1.54
CA ASN A 461 -4.65 -12.09 1.06
C ASN A 461 -4.67 -13.25 2.05
N PHE A 462 -4.59 -12.94 3.34
CA PHE A 462 -4.74 -13.93 4.41
C PHE A 462 -6.14 -14.57 4.41
N CYS A 463 -7.20 -13.80 4.19
CA CYS A 463 -8.58 -14.27 4.14
C CYS A 463 -8.89 -15.21 2.95
N ARG A 464 -8.03 -15.26 1.92
CA ARG A 464 -8.22 -16.17 0.76
C ARG A 464 -8.25 -17.66 1.14
N ARG A 465 -7.82 -18.02 2.33
CA ARG A 465 -7.90 -19.39 2.86
C ARG A 465 -9.32 -19.82 3.25
N TYR A 466 -10.24 -18.86 3.42
CA TYR A 466 -11.61 -19.15 3.80
C TYR A 466 -12.48 -19.41 2.56
N SER A 467 -13.29 -20.47 2.60
CA SER A 467 -14.10 -20.91 1.46
C SER A 467 -15.21 -19.93 1.05
N ASN A 468 -15.64 -19.08 1.97
CA ASN A 468 -16.63 -18.03 1.75
C ASN A 468 -16.03 -16.66 1.39
N PHE A 469 -14.73 -16.60 1.10
CA PHE A 469 -14.07 -15.36 0.65
C PHE A 469 -14.32 -15.14 -0.84
N VAL A 470 -14.88 -13.97 -1.20
CA VAL A 470 -15.30 -13.66 -2.57
C VAL A 470 -14.42 -12.64 -3.30
N GLY A 471 -13.41 -12.08 -2.65
CA GLY A 471 -12.48 -11.13 -3.26
C GLY A 471 -13.06 -9.76 -3.60
N ASN A 472 -12.33 -9.00 -4.43
CA ASN A 472 -12.71 -7.64 -4.83
C ASN A 472 -13.66 -7.69 -6.03
N ARG A 473 -14.96 -7.73 -5.80
CA ARG A 473 -15.94 -7.73 -6.88
C ARG A 473 -16.57 -6.39 -7.20
N MET A 474 -16.41 -5.41 -6.37
CA MET A 474 -17.11 -4.15 -6.58
C MET A 474 -16.29 -3.16 -7.41
N GLY A 475 -16.78 -2.91 -8.63
CA GLY A 475 -16.50 -1.70 -9.38
C GLY A 475 -15.21 -1.66 -10.17
N GLY A 476 -14.99 -2.58 -11.09
CA GLY A 476 -13.96 -2.42 -12.09
C GLY A 476 -14.21 -3.33 -13.29
N ASN A 477 -14.13 -2.76 -14.47
CA ASN A 477 -14.14 -3.46 -15.78
C ASN A 477 -12.93 -4.41 -15.97
N ASP A 478 -12.44 -5.02 -14.91
CA ASP A 478 -11.32 -5.92 -14.94
C ASP A 478 -11.85 -7.34 -15.14
N ALA A 479 -11.89 -7.79 -16.39
CA ALA A 479 -12.35 -9.11 -16.80
C ALA A 479 -11.63 -10.27 -16.08
N ASN A 480 -10.49 -10.00 -15.46
CA ASN A 480 -9.69 -10.98 -14.72
C ASN A 480 -10.02 -11.04 -13.21
N ARG A 481 -10.96 -10.26 -12.72
CA ARG A 481 -11.41 -10.28 -11.33
C ARG A 481 -12.72 -11.05 -11.17
N THR A 482 -12.80 -12.21 -11.72
CA THR A 482 -13.95 -13.11 -11.54
C THR A 482 -13.96 -13.65 -10.12
N THR A 483 -14.80 -13.09 -9.30
CA THR A 483 -15.27 -13.76 -8.10
C THR A 483 -16.39 -14.72 -8.49
N ASN A 484 -16.17 -15.97 -8.21
CA ASN A 484 -17.12 -17.03 -8.51
C ASN A 484 -18.24 -17.01 -7.47
N PHE A 485 -19.26 -16.12 -7.63
CA PHE A 485 -20.50 -16.24 -6.88
C PHE A 485 -21.35 -17.40 -7.39
N ASP A 486 -21.14 -17.78 -8.65
CA ASP A 486 -21.99 -18.75 -9.35
C ASP A 486 -21.85 -20.19 -8.81
N GLY A 487 -20.91 -20.44 -7.93
CA GLY A 487 -20.71 -21.76 -7.30
C GLY A 487 -20.96 -21.80 -5.80
N LEU A 488 -21.37 -20.68 -5.16
CA LEU A 488 -21.62 -20.67 -3.72
C LEU A 488 -23.06 -21.07 -3.42
N ASP A 489 -23.23 -22.20 -2.72
CA ASP A 489 -24.51 -22.64 -2.19
C ASP A 489 -24.87 -21.80 -0.96
N ILE A 490 -25.88 -20.95 -1.07
CA ILE A 490 -26.32 -20.04 -0.01
C ILE A 490 -26.64 -20.80 1.28
N ALA A 491 -27.19 -22.01 1.16
CA ALA A 491 -27.55 -22.82 2.31
C ALA A 491 -26.35 -23.30 3.13
N LYS A 492 -25.17 -23.34 2.53
CA LYS A 492 -23.90 -23.76 3.18
C LYS A 492 -23.08 -22.56 3.69
N LEU A 493 -23.52 -21.34 3.44
CA LEU A 493 -22.82 -20.16 3.96
C LEU A 493 -23.06 -20.00 5.46
N PRO A 494 -22.09 -19.43 6.19
CA PRO A 494 -22.26 -19.13 7.60
C PRO A 494 -23.50 -18.29 7.88
N THR A 495 -24.11 -18.49 9.01
CA THR A 495 -25.13 -17.57 9.57
C THR A 495 -24.48 -16.25 9.98
N PHE A 496 -25.27 -15.26 10.37
CA PHE A 496 -24.74 -13.99 10.86
C PHE A 496 -23.84 -14.16 12.08
N GLU A 497 -24.27 -14.95 13.05
CA GLU A 497 -23.49 -15.20 14.29
C GLU A 497 -22.19 -15.94 13.99
N GLU A 498 -22.26 -16.97 13.13
CA GLU A 498 -21.07 -17.69 12.69
C GLU A 498 -20.11 -16.78 11.90
N ALA A 499 -20.65 -15.87 11.08
CA ALA A 499 -19.82 -14.91 10.35
C ALA A 499 -19.13 -13.91 11.29
N VAL A 500 -19.81 -13.45 12.34
CA VAL A 500 -19.20 -12.61 13.39
C VAL A 500 -18.06 -13.36 14.08
N ASN A 501 -18.32 -14.60 14.53
CA ASN A 501 -17.31 -15.43 15.17
C ASN A 501 -16.13 -15.72 14.23
N GLN A 502 -16.40 -15.97 12.96
CA GLN A 502 -15.37 -16.14 11.92
C GLN A 502 -14.49 -14.91 11.78
N GLN A 503 -15.03 -13.69 11.88
CA GLN A 503 -14.24 -12.46 11.85
C GLN A 503 -13.36 -12.31 13.10
N ILE A 504 -13.89 -12.64 14.27
CA ILE A 504 -13.14 -12.63 15.53
C ILE A 504 -11.95 -13.59 15.44
N GLU A 505 -12.21 -14.83 15.05
CA GLU A 505 -11.17 -15.85 14.89
C GLU A 505 -10.15 -15.48 13.79
N MET A 506 -10.61 -14.84 12.72
CA MET A 506 -9.73 -14.37 11.66
C MET A 506 -8.76 -13.31 12.16
N VAL A 507 -9.22 -12.33 12.98
CA VAL A 507 -8.33 -11.32 13.57
C VAL A 507 -7.33 -11.95 14.53
N ARG A 508 -7.76 -12.90 15.36
CA ARG A 508 -6.87 -13.66 16.24
C ARG A 508 -5.80 -14.43 15.45
N ALA A 509 -6.24 -15.15 14.42
CA ALA A 509 -5.34 -15.91 13.55
C ALA A 509 -4.35 -15.00 12.82
N TRP A 510 -4.81 -13.83 12.31
CA TRP A 510 -3.94 -12.85 11.68
C TRP A 510 -2.86 -12.36 12.66
N ASN A 511 -3.25 -11.99 13.87
CA ASN A 511 -2.34 -11.44 14.86
C ASN A 511 -1.32 -12.48 15.36
N SER A 512 -1.68 -13.77 15.41
CA SER A 512 -0.84 -14.86 15.96
C SER A 512 -0.04 -15.63 14.90
N GLU A 513 -0.38 -15.54 13.60
CA GLU A 513 0.30 -16.30 12.56
C GLU A 513 1.66 -15.68 12.20
N LYS A 514 2.68 -16.52 12.14
CA LYS A 514 4.04 -16.08 11.81
C LYS A 514 4.17 -15.72 10.34
N GLY A 515 4.74 -14.56 10.08
CA GLY A 515 5.08 -14.09 8.74
C GLY A 515 6.32 -14.78 8.15
N ALA A 516 6.73 -14.33 6.98
CA ALA A 516 7.92 -14.85 6.29
C ALA A 516 9.24 -14.63 7.06
N ASP A 517 9.26 -13.64 7.94
CA ASP A 517 10.35 -13.32 8.85
C ASP A 517 10.39 -14.19 10.13
N GLY A 518 9.41 -15.10 10.28
CA GLY A 518 9.29 -15.99 11.42
C GLY A 518 8.62 -15.38 12.66
N MET A 519 8.18 -14.13 12.61
CA MET A 519 7.50 -13.44 13.71
C MET A 519 6.03 -13.19 13.36
N SER A 520 5.15 -13.31 14.35
CA SER A 520 3.75 -12.89 14.23
C SER A 520 3.59 -11.39 14.49
N PRO A 521 2.47 -10.78 14.07
CA PRO A 521 2.12 -9.42 14.48
C PRO A 521 2.12 -9.22 16.00
N ASP A 522 1.65 -10.21 16.76
CA ASP A 522 1.69 -10.18 18.22
C ASP A 522 3.13 -10.18 18.76
N GLU A 523 3.98 -11.06 18.25
CA GLU A 523 5.39 -11.12 18.66
C GLU A 523 6.15 -9.83 18.33
N ARG A 524 5.87 -9.21 17.16
CA ARG A 524 6.47 -7.92 16.80
C ARG A 524 5.96 -6.77 17.67
N PHE A 525 4.68 -6.80 18.04
CA PHE A 525 4.07 -5.75 18.85
C PHE A 525 4.49 -5.84 20.32
N PHE A 526 4.43 -7.04 20.89
CA PHE A 526 4.73 -7.26 22.30
C PHE A 526 6.19 -7.58 22.58
N GLY A 527 6.99 -7.91 21.64
CA GLY A 527 8.38 -8.36 21.61
C GLY A 527 9.14 -8.38 22.94
N GLU A 528 9.48 -7.22 23.44
CA GLU A 528 10.18 -7.05 24.73
C GLU A 528 9.26 -6.50 25.84
N LEU A 529 7.94 -6.48 25.61
CA LEU A 529 6.98 -5.91 26.54
C LEU A 529 6.38 -6.98 27.43
N GLU A 530 6.17 -6.66 28.70
CA GLU A 530 5.45 -7.54 29.60
C GLU A 530 3.96 -7.58 29.25
N VAL A 531 3.44 -8.79 29.11
CA VAL A 531 2.04 -9.03 28.75
C VAL A 531 1.37 -9.87 29.84
N GLU A 532 0.30 -9.35 30.43
CA GLU A 532 -0.54 -10.06 31.37
C GLU A 532 -1.94 -10.25 30.79
N ASN A 533 -2.39 -11.51 30.71
CA ASN A 533 -3.70 -11.88 30.17
C ASN A 533 -3.98 -11.35 28.73
N GLY A 534 -2.95 -11.25 27.89
CA GLY A 534 -3.06 -10.74 26.52
C GLY A 534 -3.17 -9.23 26.40
N LYS A 535 -3.02 -8.48 27.50
CA LYS A 535 -2.98 -7.02 27.56
C LYS A 535 -1.59 -6.56 27.99
N LEU A 536 -1.21 -5.40 27.49
CA LEU A 536 0.08 -4.81 27.83
C LEU A 536 0.12 -4.45 29.32
N LYS A 537 1.05 -5.05 30.05
CA LYS A 537 1.31 -4.67 31.43
C LYS A 537 2.37 -3.57 31.46
N ILE A 538 2.00 -2.37 31.83
CA ILE A 538 2.90 -1.23 31.87
C ILE A 538 3.17 -0.91 33.33
N GLU A 539 4.35 -1.28 33.82
CA GLU A 539 4.80 -0.96 35.18
C GLU A 539 5.69 0.28 35.28
N SER A 540 6.16 0.83 34.15
CA SER A 540 7.09 1.96 34.21
C SER A 540 6.91 2.94 33.05
N ASP A 541 7.49 4.14 33.18
CA ASP A 541 7.61 5.26 32.26
C ASP A 541 8.35 4.94 30.94
N THR A 542 8.03 3.81 30.33
CA THR A 542 8.56 3.54 28.99
C THR A 542 7.86 4.48 28.02
N ASP A 543 8.62 5.15 27.18
CA ASP A 543 8.18 6.04 26.08
C ASP A 543 7.32 5.34 25.01
N PHE A 544 6.69 4.26 25.37
CA PHE A 544 5.97 3.38 24.48
C PHE A 544 4.50 3.79 24.38
N GLY A 545 4.18 4.52 23.31
CA GLY A 545 2.87 5.10 23.11
C GLY A 545 2.62 6.31 24.02
N TYR A 546 1.45 6.88 23.88
CA TYR A 546 0.97 8.00 24.70
C TYR A 546 -0.13 7.53 25.64
N LYS A 547 -0.06 7.89 26.91
CA LYS A 547 -1.12 7.63 27.87
C LYS A 547 -1.90 8.92 28.13
N PRO A 548 -3.08 9.09 27.52
CA PRO A 548 -3.94 10.22 27.84
C PRO A 548 -4.39 10.14 29.31
N ASP A 549 -4.52 11.29 29.95
CA ASP A 549 -5.07 11.34 31.30
C ASP A 549 -6.55 10.92 31.30
N GLU A 550 -7.03 10.44 32.43
CA GLU A 550 -8.38 9.93 32.59
C GLU A 550 -9.47 10.94 32.24
N THR A 551 -9.23 12.21 32.52
CA THR A 551 -10.19 13.30 32.21
C THR A 551 -10.27 13.50 30.69
N THR A 552 -9.14 13.45 30.02
CA THR A 552 -9.09 13.48 28.55
C THR A 552 -9.81 12.29 27.94
N VAL A 553 -9.62 11.07 28.47
CA VAL A 553 -10.31 9.87 28.00
C VAL A 553 -11.82 10.00 28.21
N ARG A 554 -12.29 10.43 29.40
CA ARG A 554 -13.71 10.64 29.65
C ARG A 554 -14.30 11.74 28.77
N ARG A 555 -13.57 12.83 28.53
CA ARG A 555 -13.99 13.88 27.60
C ARG A 555 -14.12 13.38 26.16
N ALA A 556 -13.23 12.52 25.73
CA ALA A 556 -13.23 11.99 24.37
C ALA A 556 -14.27 10.88 24.17
N LEU A 557 -14.28 9.87 25.05
CA LEU A 557 -15.00 8.62 24.87
C LEU A 557 -16.16 8.40 25.85
N GLY A 558 -16.29 9.28 26.86
CA GLY A 558 -17.36 9.21 27.83
C GLY A 558 -18.72 9.64 27.27
N MET A 559 -19.76 9.29 27.99
CA MET A 559 -21.11 9.76 27.71
C MET A 559 -21.20 11.27 27.99
N LYS A 560 -21.65 12.05 27.01
CA LYS A 560 -21.75 13.51 27.10
C LYS A 560 -23.22 13.92 27.32
N THR A 561 -23.44 14.74 28.32
CA THR A 561 -24.76 15.31 28.63
C THR A 561 -24.61 16.77 29.09
N SER A 562 -25.44 17.65 28.54
CA SER A 562 -25.51 19.04 29.05
C SER A 562 -26.60 19.10 30.12
N VAL A 563 -26.25 19.63 31.26
CA VAL A 563 -27.17 19.80 32.40
C VAL A 563 -27.01 21.21 33.00
N ASN A 564 -28.07 21.70 33.60
CA ASN A 564 -27.97 22.89 34.43
C ASN A 564 -27.50 22.48 35.81
N LEU A 565 -26.45 23.13 36.29
CA LEU A 565 -25.85 22.78 37.55
C LEU A 565 -26.76 23.26 38.70
N SER A 566 -27.09 22.33 39.60
CA SER A 566 -27.84 22.67 40.82
C SER A 566 -26.96 22.41 42.04
N TYR A 567 -26.79 23.41 42.86
CA TYR A 567 -26.02 23.30 44.11
C TYR A 567 -26.84 22.73 45.28
N MET A 568 -28.16 22.68 45.11
CA MET A 568 -29.03 22.23 46.20
C MET A 568 -28.86 20.73 46.44
N ARG A 569 -28.10 20.31 47.37
CA ARG A 569 -27.86 18.94 47.85
C ARG A 569 -26.50 18.32 47.45
N GLY A 570 -25.63 19.07 46.79
CA GLY A 570 -24.28 18.58 46.50
C GLY A 570 -24.16 17.38 45.55
N LYS A 571 -25.25 17.02 44.86
CA LYS A 571 -25.28 15.86 43.99
C LYS A 571 -25.74 16.24 42.59
N LEU A 572 -25.04 15.69 41.59
CA LEU A 572 -25.40 15.81 40.20
C LEU A 572 -26.17 14.57 39.77
N SER A 573 -27.35 14.75 39.22
CA SER A 573 -28.15 13.67 38.63
C SER A 573 -28.13 13.79 37.11
N ILE A 574 -27.80 12.68 36.40
CA ILE A 574 -27.73 12.63 34.95
C ILE A 574 -28.59 11.49 34.46
N GLU A 575 -29.48 11.78 33.54
CA GLU A 575 -30.23 10.76 32.83
C GLU A 575 -29.55 10.47 31.47
N HIS A 576 -29.22 9.21 31.23
CA HIS A 576 -28.68 8.77 29.96
C HIS A 576 -29.24 7.41 29.59
N GLN A 577 -29.89 7.30 28.42
CA GLN A 577 -30.51 6.07 27.89
C GLN A 577 -31.44 5.33 28.88
N GLY A 578 -32.22 6.09 29.65
CA GLY A 578 -33.16 5.51 30.61
C GLY A 578 -32.55 5.09 31.96
N SER A 579 -31.26 5.33 32.15
CA SER A 579 -30.57 5.11 33.43
C SER A 579 -30.21 6.45 34.07
N THR A 580 -30.39 6.54 35.37
CA THR A 580 -30.04 7.74 36.15
C THR A 580 -28.76 7.49 36.92
N TYR A 581 -27.76 8.30 36.69
CA TYR A 581 -26.45 8.30 37.37
C TYR A 581 -26.40 9.45 38.37
N TYR A 582 -25.80 9.20 39.53
CA TYR A 582 -25.65 10.20 40.59
C TYR A 582 -24.18 10.38 40.92
N TYR A 583 -23.73 11.65 40.93
CA TYR A 583 -22.34 12.01 41.25
C TYR A 583 -22.28 12.99 42.37
N GLU A 584 -21.24 12.92 43.21
CA GLU A 584 -20.99 13.84 44.33
C GLU A 584 -20.15 15.01 43.85
N LEU A 585 -20.66 16.23 44.06
CA LEU A 585 -19.93 17.46 43.68
C LEU A 585 -18.83 17.83 44.66
N ASP A 586 -18.81 17.21 45.86
CA ASP A 586 -17.91 17.59 46.96
C ASP A 586 -17.85 19.10 47.13
N LEU A 587 -18.97 19.68 47.55
CA LEU A 587 -19.09 21.13 47.72
C LEU A 587 -18.12 21.68 48.76
N ALA A 588 -17.72 20.86 49.72
CA ALA A 588 -16.73 21.24 50.70
C ALA A 588 -15.39 21.62 50.05
N ALA A 589 -14.96 20.85 49.05
CA ALA A 589 -13.71 21.09 48.32
C ALA A 589 -13.87 22.03 47.13
N ASN A 590 -15.01 21.95 46.43
CA ASN A 590 -15.11 22.51 45.07
C ASN A 590 -16.05 23.72 44.95
N ALA A 591 -16.86 24.09 45.99
CA ALA A 591 -17.86 25.14 45.85
C ALA A 591 -17.29 26.49 45.36
N GLU A 592 -16.14 26.92 45.85
CA GLU A 592 -15.50 28.16 45.41
C GLU A 592 -15.06 28.09 43.94
N LYS A 593 -14.45 27.01 43.57
CA LYS A 593 -13.99 26.78 42.18
C LYS A 593 -15.17 26.72 41.22
N ILE A 594 -16.22 25.97 41.56
CA ILE A 594 -17.44 25.87 40.78
C ILE A 594 -18.06 27.25 40.58
N ASN A 595 -18.26 28.00 41.67
CA ASN A 595 -18.83 29.34 41.63
C ASN A 595 -18.01 30.30 40.75
N LYS A 596 -16.72 30.30 40.92
CA LYS A 596 -15.83 31.16 40.13
C LYS A 596 -15.89 30.84 38.65
N MET A 597 -15.90 29.56 38.29
CA MET A 597 -15.89 29.11 36.87
C MET A 597 -17.26 29.22 36.22
N THR A 598 -18.36 29.14 36.97
CA THR A 598 -19.73 29.31 36.47
C THR A 598 -20.20 30.77 36.54
N GLY A 599 -19.36 31.70 36.98
CA GLY A 599 -19.70 33.11 37.11
C GLY A 599 -20.73 33.38 38.19
N TYR A 600 -20.75 32.56 39.25
CA TYR A 600 -21.69 32.62 40.37
C TYR A 600 -23.18 32.42 39.97
N ARG A 601 -23.40 31.70 38.86
CA ARG A 601 -24.77 31.35 38.44
C ARG A 601 -25.18 30.01 39.07
N PRO A 602 -26.27 29.94 39.84
CA PRO A 602 -26.69 28.69 40.47
C PRO A 602 -27.24 27.65 39.48
N ASP A 603 -27.62 28.08 38.28
CA ASP A 603 -28.19 27.26 37.19
C ASP A 603 -27.31 27.28 35.92
N ALA A 604 -26.01 27.49 36.09
CA ALA A 604 -25.12 27.56 34.94
C ALA A 604 -25.16 26.26 34.12
N PRO A 605 -25.28 26.35 32.80
CA PRO A 605 -25.20 25.18 31.95
C PRO A 605 -23.78 24.63 31.98
N VAL A 606 -23.64 23.33 32.19
CA VAL A 606 -22.37 22.60 32.18
C VAL A 606 -22.47 21.37 31.31
N THR A 607 -21.37 21.06 30.66
CA THR A 607 -21.23 19.79 29.93
C THR A 607 -20.61 18.77 30.87
N VAL A 608 -21.26 17.63 31.04
CA VAL A 608 -20.76 16.52 31.84
C VAL A 608 -20.34 15.38 30.94
N CYS A 609 -19.08 14.95 31.10
CA CYS A 609 -18.53 13.75 30.46
C CYS A 609 -18.33 12.69 31.52
N HIS A 610 -19.00 11.54 31.39
CA HIS A 610 -18.99 10.52 32.44
C HIS A 610 -18.83 9.11 31.89
N ASP A 611 -18.29 8.20 32.70
CA ASP A 611 -18.10 6.78 32.40
C ASP A 611 -19.00 5.85 33.25
N GLY A 612 -19.88 6.42 34.04
CA GLY A 612 -20.72 5.73 35.03
C GLY A 612 -20.11 5.68 36.44
N GLN A 613 -18.80 5.80 36.60
CA GLN A 613 -18.10 5.80 37.87
C GLN A 613 -17.58 7.20 38.23
N THR A 614 -17.12 7.95 37.26
CA THR A 614 -16.60 9.30 37.41
C THR A 614 -17.26 10.21 36.38
N ALA A 615 -17.49 11.45 36.73
CA ALA A 615 -18.02 12.48 35.87
C ALA A 615 -17.13 13.72 35.94
N ASP A 616 -16.75 14.25 34.80
CA ASP A 616 -15.99 15.50 34.67
C ASP A 616 -16.94 16.61 34.20
N LEU A 617 -16.98 17.71 34.92
CA LEU A 617 -17.80 18.86 34.62
C LEU A 617 -16.98 19.89 33.85
N TYR A 618 -17.49 20.35 32.74
CA TYR A 618 -16.87 21.37 31.91
C TYR A 618 -17.78 22.60 31.78
N THR A 619 -17.19 23.78 31.73
CA THR A 619 -17.87 25.01 31.32
C THR A 619 -18.26 24.93 29.84
N GLU A 620 -19.15 25.84 29.39
CA GLU A 620 -19.52 25.92 27.96
C GLU A 620 -18.34 26.13 27.01
N ASP A 621 -17.30 26.83 27.49
CA ASP A 621 -16.05 27.05 26.76
C ASP A 621 -15.05 25.89 26.90
N GLY A 622 -15.47 24.76 27.48
CA GLY A 622 -14.72 23.50 27.53
C GLY A 622 -13.61 23.43 28.58
N ARG A 623 -13.59 24.31 29.57
CA ARG A 623 -12.64 24.25 30.70
C ARG A 623 -13.16 23.30 31.78
N LEU A 624 -12.28 22.43 32.30
CA LEU A 624 -12.60 21.51 33.37
C LEU A 624 -12.87 22.24 34.67
N ILE A 625 -14.08 22.08 35.22
CA ILE A 625 -14.46 22.61 36.52
C ILE A 625 -13.98 21.67 37.62
N THR A 626 -14.48 20.45 37.65
CA THR A 626 -14.11 19.45 38.65
C THR A 626 -14.44 18.04 38.15
N SER A 627 -13.88 17.02 38.81
CA SER A 627 -14.22 15.60 38.61
C SER A 627 -14.99 15.10 39.81
N CYS A 628 -16.07 14.39 39.58
CA CYS A 628 -17.00 13.91 40.59
C CYS A 628 -17.04 12.38 40.57
N LYS A 629 -17.15 11.76 41.73
CA LYS A 629 -17.32 10.31 41.85
C LYS A 629 -18.78 9.91 41.87
N ALA A 630 -19.08 8.73 41.32
CA ALA A 630 -20.43 8.18 41.42
C ALA A 630 -20.81 7.91 42.88
N VAL A 631 -22.05 8.13 43.19
CA VAL A 631 -22.61 7.90 44.50
C VAL A 631 -23.42 6.61 44.48
N ASN A 632 -23.08 5.68 45.37
CA ASN A 632 -23.89 4.49 45.59
C ASN A 632 -25.16 4.86 46.36
N LYS A 633 -26.33 4.41 45.88
CA LYS A 633 -27.61 4.62 46.58
C LYS A 633 -27.60 3.76 47.85
N ALA A 634 -27.96 4.35 48.97
CA ALA A 634 -28.20 3.62 50.20
C ALA A 634 -29.65 3.08 50.21
N PHE A 635 -29.85 1.91 50.78
CA PHE A 635 -31.21 1.40 51.01
C PHE A 635 -31.91 2.18 52.12
N LYS A 636 -33.18 2.49 51.97
CA LYS A 636 -33.99 3.05 53.03
C LYS A 636 -34.20 2.04 54.19
N ALA A 637 -34.36 0.79 53.86
CA ALA A 637 -34.53 -0.28 54.83
C ALA A 637 -33.17 -0.92 55.12
N LEU A 638 -32.67 -0.79 56.32
CA LEU A 638 -31.37 -1.35 56.72
C LEU A 638 -31.31 -2.88 56.63
N CYS A 639 -32.46 -3.55 56.69
CA CYS A 639 -32.54 -5.01 56.49
C CYS A 639 -32.33 -5.47 55.08
N GLU A 640 -32.38 -4.58 54.08
CA GLU A 640 -32.10 -4.85 52.67
C GLU A 640 -30.67 -4.48 52.29
N ALA A 641 -29.91 -3.91 53.20
CA ALA A 641 -28.54 -3.45 52.94
C ALA A 641 -27.57 -4.64 52.85
N ASP A 642 -26.85 -4.70 51.77
CA ASP A 642 -25.69 -5.56 51.60
C ASP A 642 -24.39 -4.84 52.02
N GLU A 643 -23.26 -5.54 51.97
CA GLU A 643 -21.95 -4.98 52.35
C GLU A 643 -21.55 -3.78 51.52
N GLN A 644 -21.88 -3.79 50.19
CA GLN A 644 -21.53 -2.68 49.29
C GLN A 644 -22.38 -1.44 49.55
N THR A 645 -23.65 -1.62 49.78
CA THR A 645 -24.57 -0.49 50.14
C THR A 645 -24.29 0.06 51.54
N GLY A 646 -23.82 -0.79 52.46
CA GLY A 646 -23.33 -0.33 53.76
C GLY A 646 -22.11 0.60 53.63
N LYS A 647 -21.16 0.26 52.78
CA LYS A 647 -20.00 1.12 52.46
C LYS A 647 -20.46 2.43 51.80
N GLY A 648 -21.38 2.37 50.84
CA GLY A 648 -21.91 3.57 50.21
C GLY A 648 -22.63 4.51 51.16
N MET A 649 -23.34 3.99 52.17
CA MET A 649 -23.95 4.79 53.23
C MET A 649 -22.90 5.47 54.12
N ALA A 650 -21.85 4.72 54.51
CA ALA A 650 -20.75 5.27 55.29
C ALA A 650 -20.01 6.41 54.55
N GLU A 651 -19.75 6.22 53.26
CA GLU A 651 -19.15 7.24 52.39
C GLU A 651 -20.02 8.52 52.34
N GLN A 652 -21.32 8.39 52.15
CA GLN A 652 -22.24 9.53 52.12
C GLN A 652 -22.32 10.27 53.48
N LEU A 653 -22.27 9.53 54.60
CA LEU A 653 -22.21 10.12 55.92
C LEU A 653 -20.88 10.88 56.17
N GLN A 654 -19.77 10.31 55.71
CA GLN A 654 -18.47 10.96 55.79
C GLN A 654 -18.45 12.29 55.00
N ILE A 655 -18.90 12.27 53.74
CA ILE A 655 -18.97 13.50 52.92
C ILE A 655 -19.82 14.57 53.60
N ARG A 656 -20.94 14.19 54.25
CA ARG A 656 -21.73 15.12 55.01
C ARG A 656 -20.97 15.68 56.24
N ALA A 657 -20.30 14.82 57.00
CA ALA A 657 -19.50 15.25 58.13
C ALA A 657 -18.35 16.19 57.72
N ASP A 658 -17.66 15.89 56.61
CA ASP A 658 -16.58 16.75 56.08
C ASP A 658 -17.13 18.12 55.64
N PHE A 659 -18.32 18.15 55.03
CA PHE A 659 -18.99 19.40 54.68
C PHE A 659 -19.35 20.21 55.94
N ASP A 660 -19.99 19.57 56.93
CA ASP A 660 -20.39 20.23 58.17
C ASP A 660 -19.16 20.78 58.94
N GLN A 661 -18.08 20.00 58.98
CA GLN A 661 -16.80 20.45 59.60
C GLN A 661 -16.21 21.65 58.87
N LYS A 662 -16.24 21.66 57.52
CA LYS A 662 -15.72 22.79 56.76
C LYS A 662 -16.56 24.05 56.96
N VAL A 663 -17.89 23.91 56.98
CA VAL A 663 -18.78 25.04 57.30
C VAL A 663 -18.50 25.58 58.70
N ALA A 664 -18.37 24.71 59.69
CA ALA A 664 -18.07 25.13 61.08
C ALA A 664 -16.73 25.86 61.15
N SER A 665 -15.67 25.33 60.52
CA SER A 665 -14.35 25.95 60.45
C SER A 665 -14.38 27.34 59.75
N GLN A 666 -15.16 27.46 58.69
CA GLN A 666 -15.32 28.77 58.03
C GLN A 666 -16.09 29.76 58.90
N MET A 667 -17.11 29.31 59.61
CA MET A 667 -17.85 30.15 60.53
C MET A 667 -16.98 30.63 61.71
N GLU A 668 -16.15 29.72 62.26
CA GLU A 668 -15.15 30.12 63.30
C GLU A 668 -14.18 31.18 62.76
N THR A 669 -13.67 30.97 61.52
CA THR A 669 -12.76 31.95 60.88
C THR A 669 -13.45 33.30 60.66
N ILE A 670 -14.70 33.28 60.24
CA ILE A 670 -15.49 34.52 60.08
C ILE A 670 -15.69 35.21 61.42
N ASP A 671 -16.03 34.48 62.51
CA ASP A 671 -16.20 35.00 63.81
C ASP A 671 -14.89 35.59 64.37
N GLU A 672 -13.76 34.89 64.20
CA GLU A 672 -12.45 35.41 64.57
C GLU A 672 -12.09 36.68 63.79
N MET A 673 -12.33 36.74 62.47
CA MET A 673 -12.10 37.96 61.70
C MET A 673 -12.99 39.08 62.09
N ARG A 674 -14.24 38.82 62.46
CA ARG A 674 -15.22 39.77 62.94
C ARG A 674 -14.75 40.46 64.23
N PHE A 675 -14.16 39.72 65.17
CA PHE A 675 -13.59 40.24 66.36
C PHE A 675 -12.30 41.10 66.17
N ARG A 676 -11.58 40.82 65.02
CA ARG A 676 -10.37 41.58 64.66
C ARG A 676 -10.64 42.89 63.90
N LEU A 677 -11.86 43.09 63.42
CA LEU A 677 -12.21 44.28 62.65
C LEU A 677 -12.54 45.42 63.57
N PRO A 678 -12.16 46.70 63.26
CA PRO A 678 -12.45 47.87 64.07
C PRO A 678 -13.94 48.17 64.25
N TYR A 679 -14.80 47.52 63.49
CA TYR A 679 -16.26 47.65 63.56
C TYR A 679 -16.95 46.38 64.13
N GLY A 680 -16.22 45.51 64.79
CA GLY A 680 -16.74 44.24 65.31
C GLY A 680 -17.90 44.50 66.34
N GLU A 681 -17.80 45.51 67.17
CA GLU A 681 -18.86 45.90 68.13
C GLU A 681 -20.15 46.31 67.39
N VAL A 682 -20.05 47.03 66.27
CA VAL A 682 -21.23 47.44 65.49
C VAL A 682 -21.94 46.25 64.91
N THR A 683 -21.17 45.29 64.41
CA THR A 683 -21.69 44.03 63.83
C THR A 683 -22.37 43.21 64.93
N ASP A 684 -21.76 43.11 66.12
CA ASP A 684 -22.36 42.45 67.27
C ASP A 684 -23.62 43.14 67.74
N TYR A 685 -23.64 44.47 67.71
CA TYR A 685 -24.82 45.24 68.06
C TYR A 685 -25.97 44.95 67.08
N MET A 686 -25.72 44.92 65.82
CA MET A 686 -26.73 44.60 64.80
C MET A 686 -27.29 43.16 64.98
N PHE A 687 -26.43 42.18 65.20
CA PHE A 687 -26.85 40.81 65.50
C PHE A 687 -27.58 40.75 66.90
N ALA A 688 -27.10 41.41 67.89
CA ALA A 688 -27.74 41.45 69.16
C ALA A 688 -29.11 42.17 69.13
N VAL A 689 -29.25 43.20 68.28
CA VAL A 689 -30.57 43.87 68.07
C VAL A 689 -31.52 42.94 67.34
N ALA A 690 -31.04 42.22 66.31
CA ALA A 690 -31.83 41.20 65.59
C ALA A 690 -32.24 40.03 66.52
N GLY A 691 -31.32 39.52 67.35
CA GLY A 691 -31.59 38.49 68.35
C GLY A 691 -32.38 38.94 69.54
N LYS A 692 -32.48 40.26 69.81
CA LYS A 692 -33.30 40.88 70.88
C LYS A 692 -34.71 41.27 70.45
N SER A 693 -35.04 41.21 69.20
CA SER A 693 -36.40 41.28 68.78
C SER A 693 -37.12 40.06 69.39
N LYS A 694 -37.91 40.35 70.44
CA LYS A 694 -38.71 39.34 71.13
C LYS A 694 -39.91 38.83 70.30
N VAL A 695 -39.73 38.79 69.03
CA VAL A 695 -40.58 37.96 68.18
C VAL A 695 -40.02 36.58 68.33
N LYS A 696 -40.49 35.81 69.27
CA LYS A 696 -40.43 34.37 69.15
C LYS A 696 -41.05 34.09 67.78
N PRO A 697 -40.29 33.45 66.82
CA PRO A 697 -40.97 32.99 65.63
C PRO A 697 -42.15 32.15 66.13
N ASP A 698 -43.36 32.62 65.92
CA ASP A 698 -44.53 31.81 66.23
C ASP A 698 -44.34 30.52 65.42
N ILE A 699 -44.31 29.41 66.13
CA ILE A 699 -44.09 28.10 65.48
C ILE A 699 -45.23 27.88 64.46
N GLN A 700 -46.35 28.57 64.65
CA GLN A 700 -47.43 28.59 63.67
C GLN A 700 -47.04 29.26 62.32
N ASP A 701 -46.29 30.35 62.35
CA ASP A 701 -45.81 31.05 61.16
C ASP A 701 -44.78 30.19 60.38
N TYR A 702 -44.04 29.33 61.03
CA TYR A 702 -43.10 28.45 60.42
C TYR A 702 -43.78 27.25 59.70
N ASP A 703 -44.86 26.76 60.36
CA ASP A 703 -45.70 25.69 59.75
C ASP A 703 -46.53 26.25 58.59
N GLU A 704 -46.99 27.52 58.69
CA GLU A 704 -47.70 28.17 57.57
C GLU A 704 -46.82 28.51 56.38
N TYR A 705 -45.51 28.84 56.66
CA TYR A 705 -44.56 29.03 55.58
C TYR A 705 -44.22 27.74 54.86
N LEU A 706 -44.04 26.64 55.60
CA LEU A 706 -43.81 25.31 55.01
C LEU A 706 -45.07 24.78 54.26
N LEU A 707 -46.24 25.05 54.78
CA LEU A 707 -47.53 24.73 54.13
C LEU A 707 -47.71 25.56 52.85
N ASN A 708 -47.27 26.81 52.80
CA ASN A 708 -47.33 27.64 51.61
C ASN A 708 -46.30 27.23 50.59
N GLU A 709 -45.09 26.76 50.97
CA GLU A 709 -44.12 26.17 50.03
C GLU A 709 -44.62 24.82 49.48
N GLU A 710 -45.33 23.98 50.28
CA GLU A 710 -45.91 22.75 49.76
C GLU A 710 -47.12 23.02 48.83
N ILE A 711 -47.85 24.08 49.05
CA ILE A 711 -48.95 24.48 48.19
C ILE A 711 -48.45 25.06 46.88
N ASP A 712 -47.39 25.89 46.92
CA ASP A 712 -46.75 26.42 45.71
C ASP A 712 -46.11 25.30 44.86
N ASN A 713 -45.47 24.32 45.49
CA ASN A 713 -44.93 23.14 44.78
C ASN A 713 -46.05 22.23 44.22
N SER A 714 -47.23 22.14 44.86
CA SER A 714 -48.35 21.39 44.33
C SER A 714 -49.02 22.12 43.17
N GLN A 715 -49.03 23.45 43.14
CA GLN A 715 -49.53 24.23 42.00
C GLN A 715 -48.59 24.12 40.79
N LEU A 716 -47.26 24.15 41.02
CA LEU A 716 -46.27 23.91 39.98
C LEU A 716 -46.41 22.50 39.35
N THR A 717 -46.76 21.47 40.14
CA THR A 717 -47.01 20.12 39.65
C THR A 717 -48.27 20.01 38.83
N ILE A 718 -49.31 20.78 39.16
CA ILE A 718 -50.60 20.82 38.42
C ILE A 718 -50.41 21.58 37.09
N ASP A 719 -49.66 22.68 37.08
CA ASP A 719 -49.34 23.43 35.85
C ASP A 719 -48.51 22.61 34.87
N ASN A 720 -47.55 21.82 35.35
CA ASN A 720 -46.76 20.92 34.53
C ASN A 720 -47.58 19.75 33.96
N SER A 721 -48.60 19.27 34.69
CA SER A 721 -49.51 18.25 34.19
C SER A 721 -50.51 18.79 33.15
N GLN A 722 -50.89 20.06 33.22
CA GLN A 722 -51.69 20.74 32.22
C GLN A 722 -50.88 21.01 30.95
N LEU A 723 -49.62 21.43 31.07
CA LEU A 723 -48.70 21.60 29.93
C LEU A 723 -48.45 20.30 29.20
N THR A 724 -48.38 19.16 29.91
CA THR A 724 -48.23 17.85 29.29
C THR A 724 -49.49 17.38 28.58
N MET A 725 -50.68 17.75 29.05
CA MET A 725 -51.94 17.43 28.39
C MET A 725 -52.25 18.32 27.19
N GLU A 726 -51.85 19.59 27.16
CA GLU A 726 -52.01 20.47 26.00
C GLU A 726 -51.09 20.09 24.86
N ASN A 727 -49.86 19.61 25.13
CA ASN A 727 -48.95 19.13 24.10
C ASN A 727 -49.40 17.81 23.43
N THR A 728 -50.29 17.06 24.06
CA THR A 728 -50.85 15.84 23.43
C THR A 728 -52.05 16.10 22.50
N LYS A 729 -52.59 17.34 22.42
CA LYS A 729 -53.70 17.68 21.53
C LYS A 729 -53.33 18.30 20.20
N HIS A 730 -52.05 18.63 19.94
CA HIS A 730 -51.60 18.98 18.60
C HIS A 730 -51.20 17.70 17.86
N LYS A 731 -52.17 17.04 17.25
CA LYS A 731 -51.97 16.07 16.19
C LYS A 731 -51.14 16.74 15.08
N LYS A 732 -49.93 16.26 14.87
CA LYS A 732 -49.21 16.50 13.62
C LYS A 732 -50.08 15.99 12.47
N PRO A 733 -50.18 16.72 11.36
CA PRO A 733 -50.88 16.21 10.19
C PRO A 733 -50.13 14.95 9.71
N ASP A 734 -50.89 13.92 9.43
CA ASP A 734 -50.42 12.66 8.89
C ASP A 734 -49.55 12.91 7.64
N LYS A 735 -48.28 12.57 7.73
CA LYS A 735 -47.48 12.38 6.52
C LYS A 735 -47.93 11.09 5.86
N PRO A 736 -48.21 11.08 4.55
CA PRO A 736 -48.54 9.87 3.84
C PRO A 736 -47.44 8.83 3.98
N SER A 737 -47.82 7.59 4.16
CA SER A 737 -46.92 6.46 4.32
C SER A 737 -46.07 6.30 3.08
N ILE A 738 -44.79 6.05 3.31
CA ILE A 738 -43.72 5.90 2.30
C ILE A 738 -43.95 4.72 1.34
N GLU A 739 -45.03 3.96 1.50
CA GLU A 739 -45.37 2.85 0.60
C GLU A 739 -46.01 3.24 -0.74
N GLN A 740 -46.40 4.51 -0.95
CA GLN A 740 -47.05 4.93 -2.20
C GLN A 740 -46.16 5.75 -3.15
N GLN A 741 -44.87 6.03 -2.79
CA GLN A 741 -43.97 6.77 -3.66
C GLN A 741 -42.93 5.89 -4.42
N ALA A 742 -43.01 4.57 -4.30
CA ALA A 742 -42.07 3.64 -4.96
C ALA A 742 -42.60 3.06 -6.30
N PHE A 743 -43.69 3.56 -6.85
CA PHE A 743 -44.28 2.97 -8.07
C PHE A 743 -44.32 3.91 -9.29
N ASP A 744 -43.88 5.14 -9.20
CA ASP A 744 -43.95 6.10 -10.32
C ASP A 744 -42.62 6.50 -10.97
N ASP A 745 -41.49 5.84 -10.61
CA ASP A 745 -40.23 6.02 -11.30
C ASP A 745 -39.66 4.66 -11.75
N PHE A 746 -40.23 4.16 -12.86
CA PHE A 746 -39.60 3.22 -13.78
C PHE A 746 -39.74 3.74 -15.20
#